data_38f032e5270e0303cf2298a631f795f1
#
_entry.id   38f032e5270e0303cf2298a631f795f1
#
_cell.length_a   1.000
_cell.length_b   1.000
_cell.length_c   1.000
_cell.angle_alpha   90.00
_cell.angle_beta   90.00
_cell.angle_gamma   90.00
#
_symmetry.space_group_name_H-M   'P 1'
#
loop_
_entity.id
_entity.type
_entity.pdbx_description
1 polymer ?
#
loop_
_entity_poly.entity_id
_entity_poly.type
_entity_poly.pdbx_seq_one_letter_code
_entity_poly.pdbx_strand_id
1 'polypeptide(L)'
;MNGRKVDYLTLNGKDFFKGNNRIMLDNLSYYTVDKLQFFNQRSERSQLMGKDVERPDFIMNVKLKQEYSIGYLGNVEVGAGTHERWMGRGFALRFTDNSRISLFGNANNVNESRHPGGDGKWGQSDSPEGDTDTYSVGGELLVDDKRERYKEVFNASLLWNKSHDEQHTTSQQFIQQGDIFGYSSGVTAKQGFKFNIKNKFTLKRVGLISDTRLDYFDYDNDAVMRSVQFSEQPNEDWTQVLDSIFSTSQSNKMLDIMVNNVQDASYNSGRRWTAEQKFDYHKSLPWGDDLMLTARCLWNGAKNDGNSHYWLRYANGDMPDDVQERLSRSKSHSYDLHFGVEYAIHFLTGWHLIFDIAHNQQNADERNNLYRLDWDENFRQGEMLQSLTDYLHLRDANNSPDIDNTKHEEYVTASLHKHDSDSRRGRYFSFTTALNARYVSQDGIYTRGENTARPSDHRWLLRPSVDIEYQTRQWHETYKLHYDTEMRPLNLAQMVDLIDTSNPLAIQKGNPDLRPSIVHNLSFLFSSRFGTHGQFALLRSSATVMNSLVAVNSIYDKNTGVSTFMPVNVNGNWAYNSSIDLHRALTKDRNLNIESHTSYNYQHSADIKDNAKSTVKQHIVEQNLKLEYKRKQFALSLLSGISWNGMRLIGVDDINNVNFNYGANLQADLPFKLHLSTDIRMYSRRGYADRSLCTNNLLWNAQINSTFLNGRLLVAAKAFDLLHQISSTHTTFNSQARIETWRLSLPSYFMLSVQYKFNRNPKRK
;
A
#
# COMPACT_ATOMS: atom_id res chain seq x y z
N MET A 1 -21.16 -5.82 5.30
CA MET A 1 -22.61 -6.09 5.22
C MET A 1 -23.34 -5.07 6.06
N ASN A 2 -24.35 -4.39 5.50
CA ASN A 2 -25.12 -3.33 6.18
C ASN A 2 -24.23 -2.27 6.87
N GLY A 3 -23.24 -1.73 6.15
CA GLY A 3 -22.29 -0.75 6.66
C GLY A 3 -21.24 -1.30 7.63
N ARG A 4 -21.35 -2.55 8.08
CA ARG A 4 -20.34 -3.19 8.92
C ARG A 4 -19.38 -4.01 8.06
N LYS A 5 -18.08 -3.79 8.26
CA LYS A 5 -17.05 -4.61 7.63
C LYS A 5 -17.11 -6.03 8.17
N VAL A 6 -17.04 -7.02 7.30
CA VAL A 6 -16.84 -8.43 7.68
C VAL A 6 -15.35 -8.62 7.89
N ASP A 7 -14.95 -9.07 9.06
CA ASP A 7 -13.54 -9.21 9.42
C ASP A 7 -12.90 -10.34 8.62
N TYR A 8 -13.56 -11.51 8.52
CA TYR A 8 -13.14 -12.61 7.64
C TYR A 8 -14.27 -13.59 7.33
N LEU A 9 -14.02 -14.47 6.36
CA LEU A 9 -14.94 -15.53 5.96
C LEU A 9 -14.54 -16.87 6.57
N THR A 10 -15.54 -17.69 6.90
CA THR A 10 -15.36 -19.09 7.29
C THR A 10 -16.09 -20.02 6.36
N LEU A 11 -15.61 -21.24 6.17
CA LEU A 11 -16.24 -22.29 5.42
C LEU A 11 -16.65 -23.41 6.38
N ASN A 12 -17.96 -23.67 6.49
CA ASN A 12 -18.50 -24.63 7.47
C ASN A 12 -18.02 -24.37 8.90
N GLY A 13 -17.89 -23.09 9.31
CA GLY A 13 -17.46 -22.68 10.63
C GLY A 13 -15.94 -22.71 10.87
N LYS A 14 -15.14 -23.10 9.90
CA LYS A 14 -13.67 -23.13 9.99
C LYS A 14 -13.05 -22.00 9.17
N ASP A 15 -11.94 -21.45 9.66
CA ASP A 15 -11.19 -20.44 8.91
C ASP A 15 -10.83 -20.94 7.50
N PHE A 16 -10.87 -20.04 6.55
CA PHE A 16 -10.52 -20.31 5.16
C PHE A 16 -9.81 -19.09 4.60
N PHE A 17 -8.51 -19.19 4.37
CA PHE A 17 -7.66 -18.08 3.97
C PHE A 17 -7.94 -16.81 4.78
N LYS A 18 -7.82 -16.88 6.12
CA LYS A 18 -8.13 -15.78 7.03
C LYS A 18 -7.45 -14.50 6.58
N GLY A 19 -8.25 -13.45 6.33
CA GLY A 19 -7.80 -12.17 5.77
C GLY A 19 -7.83 -12.11 4.23
N ASN A 20 -8.09 -13.23 3.53
CA ASN A 20 -8.19 -13.28 2.08
C ASN A 20 -9.53 -13.83 1.62
N ASN A 21 -10.56 -13.09 1.86
CA ASN A 21 -11.95 -13.48 1.60
C ASN A 21 -12.22 -13.79 0.12
N ARG A 22 -11.44 -13.21 -0.77
CA ARG A 22 -11.66 -13.30 -2.22
C ARG A 22 -11.39 -14.68 -2.78
N ILE A 23 -10.41 -15.42 -2.24
CA ILE A 23 -10.15 -16.79 -2.69
C ILE A 23 -11.41 -17.64 -2.61
N MET A 24 -12.14 -17.54 -1.50
CA MET A 24 -13.39 -18.29 -1.34
C MET A 24 -14.44 -17.83 -2.33
N LEU A 25 -14.65 -16.52 -2.47
CA LEU A 25 -15.72 -15.95 -3.30
C LEU A 25 -15.49 -16.22 -4.79
N ASP A 26 -14.26 -16.20 -5.26
CA ASP A 26 -13.93 -16.41 -6.67
C ASP A 26 -13.94 -17.90 -7.09
N ASN A 27 -13.67 -18.79 -6.14
CA ASN A 27 -13.45 -20.21 -6.45
C ASN A 27 -14.60 -21.14 -6.00
N LEU A 28 -15.41 -20.74 -5.01
CA LEU A 28 -16.58 -21.50 -4.59
C LEU A 28 -17.73 -21.34 -5.57
N SER A 29 -18.18 -22.47 -6.12
CA SER A 29 -19.34 -22.47 -7.02
C SER A 29 -20.62 -22.22 -6.22
N TYR A 30 -21.48 -21.29 -6.67
CA TYR A 30 -22.72 -20.89 -5.98
C TYR A 30 -23.66 -22.07 -5.67
N TYR A 31 -23.69 -23.09 -6.52
CA TYR A 31 -24.56 -24.27 -6.33
C TYR A 31 -24.13 -25.18 -5.17
N THR A 32 -22.89 -25.02 -4.67
CA THR A 32 -22.37 -25.78 -3.50
C THR A 32 -22.80 -25.15 -2.18
N VAL A 33 -23.23 -23.87 -2.19
CA VAL A 33 -23.58 -23.09 -1.01
C VAL A 33 -25.03 -23.39 -0.59
N ASP A 34 -25.23 -23.74 0.69
CA ASP A 34 -26.54 -23.89 1.33
C ASP A 34 -27.03 -22.52 1.81
N LYS A 35 -26.24 -21.85 2.62
CA LYS A 35 -26.58 -20.53 3.19
C LYS A 35 -25.36 -19.72 3.62
N LEU A 36 -25.57 -18.41 3.70
CA LEU A 36 -24.62 -17.47 4.30
C LEU A 36 -25.14 -17.08 5.69
N GLN A 37 -24.26 -17.18 6.70
CA GLN A 37 -24.56 -16.84 8.08
C GLN A 37 -23.63 -15.71 8.52
N PHE A 38 -24.19 -14.71 9.18
CA PHE A 38 -23.43 -13.58 9.71
C PHE A 38 -23.62 -13.52 11.21
N PHE A 39 -22.52 -13.55 11.98
CA PHE A 39 -22.56 -13.51 13.43
C PHE A 39 -21.23 -13.01 14.00
N ASN A 40 -21.26 -12.64 15.28
CA ASN A 40 -20.06 -12.34 16.04
C ASN A 40 -19.46 -13.64 16.57
N GLN A 41 -18.19 -13.88 16.29
CA GLN A 41 -17.40 -14.99 16.81
C GLN A 41 -16.38 -14.44 17.79
N ARG A 42 -16.15 -15.14 18.91
CA ARG A 42 -15.05 -14.81 19.83
C ARG A 42 -13.73 -14.75 19.06
N SER A 43 -12.90 -13.75 19.38
CA SER A 43 -11.53 -13.69 18.87
C SER A 43 -10.75 -14.96 19.23
N GLU A 44 -9.66 -15.23 18.51
CA GLU A 44 -8.83 -16.42 18.77
C GLU A 44 -8.28 -16.41 20.22
N ARG A 45 -7.87 -15.23 20.71
CA ARG A 45 -7.44 -15.04 22.09
C ARG A 45 -8.56 -15.33 23.08
N SER A 46 -9.75 -14.79 22.87
CA SER A 46 -10.92 -15.06 23.72
C SER A 46 -11.33 -16.54 23.72
N GLN A 47 -11.14 -17.24 22.58
CA GLN A 47 -11.38 -18.68 22.49
C GLN A 47 -10.36 -19.47 23.32
N LEU A 48 -9.06 -19.11 23.25
CA LEU A 48 -8.00 -19.74 24.03
C LEU A 48 -8.17 -19.53 25.54
N MET A 49 -8.60 -18.32 25.92
CA MET A 49 -8.83 -17.94 27.33
C MET A 49 -10.15 -18.45 27.89
N GLY A 50 -11.08 -18.94 27.05
CA GLY A 50 -12.42 -19.39 27.47
C GLY A 50 -13.37 -18.28 27.87
N LYS A 51 -12.96 -17.01 27.81
CA LYS A 51 -13.74 -15.83 28.21
C LYS A 51 -13.53 -14.69 27.19
N ASP A 52 -14.43 -13.68 27.20
CA ASP A 52 -14.36 -12.55 26.28
C ASP A 52 -13.33 -11.54 26.79
N VAL A 53 -12.11 -11.55 26.20
CA VAL A 53 -10.99 -10.65 26.53
C VAL A 53 -10.76 -9.59 25.46
N GLU A 54 -11.31 -9.80 24.27
CA GLU A 54 -11.23 -8.91 23.12
C GLU A 54 -12.59 -8.79 22.42
N ARG A 55 -12.70 -7.76 21.59
CA ARG A 55 -13.88 -7.59 20.74
C ARG A 55 -14.09 -8.82 19.86
N PRO A 56 -15.33 -9.35 19.78
CA PRO A 56 -15.62 -10.45 18.88
C PRO A 56 -15.52 -10.02 17.41
N ASP A 57 -14.97 -10.90 16.58
CA ASP A 57 -14.91 -10.75 15.14
C ASP A 57 -16.30 -10.88 14.51
N PHE A 58 -16.64 -10.01 13.56
CA PHE A 58 -17.85 -10.14 12.76
C PHE A 58 -17.57 -10.93 11.51
N ILE A 59 -18.05 -12.16 11.45
CA ILE A 59 -17.72 -13.10 10.39
C ILE A 59 -18.90 -13.43 9.49
N MET A 60 -18.58 -13.81 8.23
CA MET A 60 -19.51 -14.44 7.32
C MET A 60 -19.13 -15.91 7.17
N ASN A 61 -20.00 -16.80 7.65
CA ASN A 61 -19.81 -18.23 7.46
C ASN A 61 -20.57 -18.70 6.21
N VAL A 62 -19.82 -19.24 5.25
CA VAL A 62 -20.36 -19.90 4.07
C VAL A 62 -20.62 -21.36 4.42
N LYS A 63 -21.89 -21.72 4.61
CA LYS A 63 -22.28 -23.11 4.85
C LYS A 63 -22.51 -23.81 3.53
N LEU A 64 -21.80 -24.92 3.33
CA LEU A 64 -22.00 -25.78 2.16
C LEU A 64 -23.16 -26.73 2.40
N LYS A 65 -23.85 -27.12 1.31
CA LYS A 65 -24.78 -28.21 1.33
C LYS A 65 -24.11 -29.49 1.82
N GLN A 66 -24.84 -30.38 2.48
CA GLN A 66 -24.28 -31.57 3.13
C GLN A 66 -23.50 -32.47 2.16
N GLU A 67 -23.95 -32.56 0.92
CA GLU A 67 -23.30 -33.32 -0.15
C GLU A 67 -21.94 -32.73 -0.59
N TYR A 68 -21.69 -31.44 -0.30
CA TYR A 68 -20.44 -30.72 -0.61
C TYR A 68 -19.61 -30.42 0.62
N SER A 69 -19.91 -30.99 1.80
CA SER A 69 -19.19 -30.70 3.05
C SER A 69 -17.82 -31.37 3.15
N ILE A 70 -17.58 -32.42 2.36
CA ILE A 70 -16.32 -33.14 2.24
C ILE A 70 -16.09 -33.42 0.76
N GLY A 71 -14.87 -33.14 0.25
CA GLY A 71 -14.58 -33.44 -1.14
C GLY A 71 -13.43 -32.66 -1.75
N TYR A 72 -13.46 -32.65 -3.07
CA TYR A 72 -12.51 -31.93 -3.91
C TYR A 72 -13.30 -30.95 -4.78
N LEU A 73 -12.80 -29.73 -4.91
CA LEU A 73 -13.29 -28.78 -5.89
C LEU A 73 -12.10 -28.06 -6.51
N GLY A 74 -12.30 -27.58 -7.72
CA GLY A 74 -11.29 -26.80 -8.37
C GLY A 74 -11.76 -26.23 -9.69
N ASN A 75 -10.92 -25.40 -10.27
CA ASN A 75 -11.12 -24.87 -11.60
C ASN A 75 -9.78 -24.66 -12.30
N VAL A 76 -9.84 -24.72 -13.62
CA VAL A 76 -8.73 -24.34 -14.50
C VAL A 76 -9.30 -23.40 -15.55
N GLU A 77 -8.65 -22.28 -15.79
CA GLU A 77 -8.99 -21.30 -16.82
C GLU A 77 -7.78 -21.04 -17.69
N VAL A 78 -7.97 -21.01 -18.99
CA VAL A 78 -6.99 -20.57 -19.99
C VAL A 78 -7.62 -19.56 -20.91
N GLY A 79 -6.86 -18.58 -21.34
CA GLY A 79 -7.30 -17.55 -22.27
C GLY A 79 -6.17 -17.13 -23.20
N ALA A 80 -6.56 -16.79 -24.43
CA ALA A 80 -5.67 -16.22 -25.42
C ALA A 80 -6.35 -15.02 -26.10
N GLY A 81 -5.58 -14.01 -26.43
CA GLY A 81 -6.09 -12.75 -26.96
C GLY A 81 -5.22 -12.14 -28.05
N THR A 82 -5.66 -11.00 -28.53
CA THR A 82 -4.89 -10.18 -29.48
C THR A 82 -3.65 -9.59 -28.77
N HIS A 83 -2.68 -9.11 -29.55
CA HIS A 83 -1.42 -8.51 -29.06
C HIS A 83 -0.67 -9.44 -28.11
N GLU A 84 -0.64 -10.74 -28.44
CA GLU A 84 0.05 -11.78 -27.66
C GLU A 84 -0.40 -11.86 -26.19
N ARG A 85 -1.65 -11.43 -25.89
CA ARG A 85 -2.19 -11.51 -24.54
C ARG A 85 -2.66 -12.92 -24.24
N TRP A 86 -2.28 -13.40 -23.05
CA TRP A 86 -2.63 -14.74 -22.59
C TRP A 86 -2.83 -14.79 -21.07
N MET A 87 -3.56 -15.77 -20.63
CA MET A 87 -3.74 -16.08 -19.22
C MET A 87 -3.94 -17.58 -18.99
N GLY A 88 -3.40 -18.06 -17.88
CA GLY A 88 -3.64 -19.41 -17.39
C GLY A 88 -3.73 -19.40 -15.88
N ARG A 89 -4.77 -19.99 -15.29
CA ARG A 89 -4.89 -20.11 -13.85
C ARG A 89 -5.52 -21.42 -13.44
N GLY A 90 -5.16 -21.88 -12.25
CA GLY A 90 -5.73 -23.08 -11.66
C GLY A 90 -5.92 -22.92 -10.17
N PHE A 91 -6.96 -23.53 -9.67
CA PHE A 91 -7.23 -23.66 -8.25
C PHE A 91 -7.73 -25.06 -7.94
N ALA A 92 -7.20 -25.66 -6.88
CA ALA A 92 -7.64 -26.94 -6.38
C ALA A 92 -7.77 -26.89 -4.85
N LEU A 93 -8.87 -27.41 -4.32
CA LEU A 93 -9.13 -27.48 -2.90
C LEU A 93 -9.60 -28.90 -2.55
N ARG A 94 -8.92 -29.53 -1.63
CA ARG A 94 -9.38 -30.71 -0.90
C ARG A 94 -9.76 -30.28 0.51
N PHE A 95 -10.92 -30.68 1.00
CA PHE A 95 -11.36 -30.35 2.35
C PHE A 95 -12.09 -31.52 3.01
N THR A 96 -11.92 -31.57 4.32
CA THR A 96 -12.59 -32.49 5.24
C THR A 96 -13.11 -31.66 6.42
N ASP A 97 -13.74 -32.33 7.42
CA ASP A 97 -14.23 -31.63 8.62
C ASP A 97 -13.13 -30.92 9.41
N ASN A 98 -11.88 -31.38 9.32
CA ASN A 98 -10.77 -30.88 10.14
C ASN A 98 -9.45 -30.62 9.39
N SER A 99 -9.44 -30.75 8.06
CA SER A 99 -8.26 -30.39 7.27
C SER A 99 -8.65 -29.82 5.92
N ARG A 100 -7.80 -28.94 5.39
CA ARG A 100 -7.89 -28.35 4.06
C ARG A 100 -6.53 -28.26 3.44
N ILE A 101 -6.46 -28.57 2.16
CA ILE A 101 -5.30 -28.36 1.32
C ILE A 101 -5.79 -27.63 0.09
N SER A 102 -5.27 -26.45 -0.18
CA SER A 102 -5.53 -25.71 -1.42
C SER A 102 -4.24 -25.43 -2.16
N LEU A 103 -4.33 -25.50 -3.47
CA LEU A 103 -3.27 -25.11 -4.40
C LEU A 103 -3.84 -24.09 -5.39
N PHE A 104 -3.05 -23.12 -5.74
CA PHE A 104 -3.40 -22.13 -6.77
C PHE A 104 -2.19 -21.82 -7.64
N GLY A 105 -2.46 -21.49 -8.89
CA GLY A 105 -1.49 -20.97 -9.84
C GLY A 105 -2.15 -19.96 -10.75
N ASN A 106 -1.39 -18.91 -11.11
CA ASN A 106 -1.82 -17.88 -12.04
C ASN A 106 -0.61 -17.44 -12.87
N ALA A 107 -0.77 -17.41 -14.17
CA ALA A 107 0.23 -16.92 -15.10
C ALA A 107 -0.47 -16.10 -16.18
N ASN A 108 -0.05 -14.85 -16.41
CA ASN A 108 -0.67 -13.98 -17.38
C ASN A 108 0.20 -12.77 -17.71
N ASN A 109 -0.13 -12.13 -18.83
CA ASN A 109 0.43 -10.84 -19.25
C ASN A 109 -0.67 -9.77 -19.47
N VAL A 110 -1.73 -9.83 -18.70
CA VAL A 110 -2.86 -8.89 -18.75
C VAL A 110 -2.99 -8.09 -17.45
N ASN A 111 -1.90 -7.92 -16.73
CA ASN A 111 -1.81 -7.22 -15.45
C ASN A 111 -2.82 -7.76 -14.41
N GLU A 112 -3.26 -9.02 -14.54
CA GLU A 112 -4.24 -9.60 -13.65
C GLU A 112 -3.56 -10.25 -12.45
N SER A 113 -3.57 -9.58 -11.30
CA SER A 113 -2.97 -10.08 -10.06
C SER A 113 -3.94 -10.97 -9.25
N ARG A 114 -4.65 -11.90 -9.89
CA ARG A 114 -5.54 -12.84 -9.20
C ARG A 114 -4.78 -13.94 -8.45
N HIS A 115 -3.93 -13.51 -7.55
CA HIS A 115 -3.43 -14.34 -6.47
C HIS A 115 -4.33 -14.14 -5.22
N PRO A 116 -4.17 -14.94 -4.17
CA PRO A 116 -4.79 -14.67 -2.89
C PRO A 116 -4.53 -13.23 -2.43
N GLY A 117 -5.56 -12.36 -2.44
CA GLY A 117 -5.47 -10.94 -2.12
C GLY A 117 -5.59 -9.97 -3.30
N GLY A 118 -5.56 -10.44 -4.52
CA GLY A 118 -5.75 -9.59 -5.71
C GLY A 118 -7.21 -9.24 -5.97
N ASP A 119 -7.50 -7.99 -6.35
CA ASP A 119 -8.87 -7.53 -6.55
C ASP A 119 -9.47 -7.88 -7.90
N GLY A 120 -8.67 -8.15 -8.93
CA GLY A 120 -9.13 -8.53 -10.27
C GLY A 120 -10.22 -7.63 -10.84
N LYS A 121 -10.20 -6.33 -10.49
CA LYS A 121 -11.14 -5.34 -11.01
C LYS A 121 -10.65 -4.80 -12.33
N TRP A 122 -11.58 -4.40 -13.16
CA TRP A 122 -11.37 -3.84 -14.48
C TRP A 122 -11.83 -2.39 -14.49
N GLY A 123 -10.93 -1.47 -14.72
CA GLY A 123 -11.23 -0.06 -14.82
C GLY A 123 -9.95 0.76 -14.95
N GLN A 124 -10.04 1.99 -15.41
CA GLN A 124 -8.88 2.87 -15.58
C GLN A 124 -8.13 3.11 -14.25
N SER A 125 -8.85 3.20 -13.14
CA SER A 125 -8.28 3.35 -11.80
C SER A 125 -7.79 2.03 -11.17
N ASP A 126 -8.17 0.90 -11.75
CA ASP A 126 -7.91 -0.44 -11.21
C ASP A 126 -6.89 -1.22 -12.08
N SER A 127 -6.53 -0.70 -13.27
CA SER A 127 -5.46 -1.27 -14.10
C SER A 127 -4.12 -0.95 -13.47
N PRO A 128 -3.26 -1.96 -13.21
CA PRO A 128 -1.88 -1.71 -12.87
C PRO A 128 -1.20 -0.91 -13.99
N GLU A 129 -0.38 0.04 -13.59
CA GLU A 129 0.45 0.79 -14.52
C GLU A 129 1.54 -0.12 -15.10
N GLY A 130 2.03 0.21 -16.30
CA GLY A 130 3.00 -0.58 -17.02
C GLY A 130 2.42 -1.83 -17.70
N ASP A 131 3.28 -2.58 -18.34
CA ASP A 131 2.99 -3.90 -18.93
C ASP A 131 3.69 -4.98 -18.09
N THR A 132 2.92 -5.90 -17.50
CA THR A 132 3.46 -6.84 -16.51
C THR A 132 3.08 -8.28 -16.80
N ASP A 133 4.11 -9.12 -16.96
CA ASP A 133 3.98 -10.58 -16.90
C ASP A 133 3.98 -11.02 -15.44
N THR A 134 2.99 -11.78 -15.04
CA THR A 134 2.85 -12.29 -13.67
C THR A 134 2.77 -13.81 -13.67
N TYR A 135 3.59 -14.45 -12.86
CA TYR A 135 3.57 -15.89 -12.61
C TYR A 135 3.53 -16.12 -11.11
N SER A 136 2.50 -16.79 -10.63
CA SER A 136 2.39 -17.11 -9.22
C SER A 136 1.90 -18.53 -8.97
N VAL A 137 2.43 -19.15 -7.95
CA VAL A 137 1.99 -20.46 -7.46
C VAL A 137 2.04 -20.47 -5.95
N GLY A 138 1.10 -21.16 -5.33
CA GLY A 138 1.12 -21.29 -3.88
C GLY A 138 0.05 -22.21 -3.36
N GLY A 139 0.04 -22.38 -2.05
CA GLY A 139 -0.91 -23.24 -1.38
C GLY A 139 -1.09 -22.93 0.10
N GLU A 140 -2.14 -23.46 0.65
CA GLU A 140 -2.46 -23.42 2.07
C GLU A 140 -2.78 -24.83 2.57
N LEU A 141 -2.19 -25.18 3.71
CA LEU A 141 -2.55 -26.33 4.51
C LEU A 141 -3.16 -25.84 5.83
N LEU A 142 -4.37 -26.25 6.13
CA LEU A 142 -5.00 -26.06 7.44
C LEU A 142 -5.30 -27.42 8.04
N VAL A 143 -4.85 -27.64 9.27
CA VAL A 143 -5.18 -28.79 10.12
C VAL A 143 -5.73 -28.29 11.45
N ASP A 144 -6.92 -28.75 11.82
CA ASP A 144 -7.57 -28.43 13.11
C ASP A 144 -7.90 -29.76 13.79
N ASP A 145 -7.14 -30.12 14.84
CA ASP A 145 -7.25 -31.43 15.49
C ASP A 145 -8.66 -31.66 16.08
N LYS A 146 -9.26 -32.80 15.80
CA LYS A 146 -10.60 -33.19 16.29
C LYS A 146 -10.73 -33.16 17.83
N ARG A 147 -9.62 -33.41 18.54
CA ARG A 147 -9.55 -33.39 20.00
C ARG A 147 -9.21 -32.00 20.55
N GLU A 148 -9.19 -30.98 19.69
CA GLU A 148 -8.89 -29.57 20.02
C GLU A 148 -7.54 -29.39 20.73
N ARG A 149 -6.53 -30.19 20.38
CA ARG A 149 -5.18 -30.08 20.94
C ARG A 149 -4.37 -29.02 20.25
N TYR A 150 -4.45 -28.97 18.91
CA TYR A 150 -3.70 -28.03 18.10
C TYR A 150 -4.46 -27.60 16.83
N LYS A 151 -4.04 -26.47 16.29
CA LYS A 151 -4.43 -25.99 14.97
C LYS A 151 -3.18 -25.49 14.26
N GLU A 152 -3.03 -25.83 12.99
CA GLU A 152 -1.95 -25.38 12.14
C GLU A 152 -2.50 -24.77 10.86
N VAL A 153 -1.91 -23.64 10.45
CA VAL A 153 -2.17 -22.97 9.17
C VAL A 153 -0.83 -22.64 8.54
N PHE A 154 -0.51 -23.38 7.49
CA PHE A 154 0.72 -23.19 6.73
C PHE A 154 0.38 -22.65 5.34
N ASN A 155 1.06 -21.57 4.93
CA ASN A 155 0.94 -20.95 3.61
C ASN A 155 2.31 -20.82 2.99
N ALA A 156 2.41 -21.15 1.69
CA ALA A 156 3.61 -20.89 0.90
C ALA A 156 3.21 -20.35 -0.47
N SER A 157 3.96 -19.37 -0.96
CA SER A 157 3.73 -18.80 -2.30
C SER A 157 5.03 -18.35 -2.96
N LEU A 158 5.07 -18.51 -4.27
CA LEU A 158 6.07 -17.99 -5.19
C LEU A 158 5.42 -17.01 -6.13
N LEU A 159 6.08 -15.90 -6.39
CA LEU A 159 5.68 -14.89 -7.35
C LEU A 159 6.89 -14.49 -8.17
N TRP A 160 6.78 -14.52 -9.48
CA TRP A 160 7.74 -13.93 -10.40
C TRP A 160 7.01 -12.94 -11.30
N ASN A 161 7.55 -11.73 -11.41
CA ASN A 161 7.03 -10.67 -12.26
C ASN A 161 8.13 -10.15 -13.16
N LYS A 162 7.74 -9.83 -14.39
CA LYS A 162 8.55 -9.03 -15.31
C LYS A 162 7.68 -7.86 -15.78
N SER A 163 8.14 -6.63 -15.60
CA SER A 163 7.39 -5.43 -15.94
C SER A 163 8.21 -4.47 -16.78
N HIS A 164 7.52 -3.79 -17.69
CA HIS A 164 8.01 -2.65 -18.43
C HIS A 164 7.10 -1.46 -18.13
N ASP A 165 7.70 -0.34 -17.77
CA ASP A 165 6.98 0.88 -17.40
C ASP A 165 7.64 2.08 -18.10
N GLU A 166 6.81 2.96 -18.64
CA GLU A 166 7.21 4.25 -19.19
C GLU A 166 6.46 5.35 -18.44
N GLN A 167 7.19 6.36 -18.01
CA GLN A 167 6.60 7.50 -17.34
C GLN A 167 7.14 8.81 -17.90
N HIS A 168 6.27 9.83 -17.90
CA HIS A 168 6.61 11.20 -18.20
C HIS A 168 6.12 12.09 -17.06
N THR A 169 6.99 12.99 -16.62
CA THR A 169 6.68 13.86 -15.50
C THR A 169 6.97 15.30 -15.87
N THR A 170 6.01 16.16 -15.63
CA THR A 170 6.19 17.62 -15.64
C THR A 170 6.13 18.13 -14.21
N SER A 171 7.00 19.07 -13.86
CA SER A 171 7.04 19.69 -12.54
C SER A 171 7.17 21.20 -12.65
N GLN A 172 6.53 21.88 -11.71
CA GLN A 172 6.68 23.30 -11.45
C GLN A 172 7.13 23.46 -10.00
N GLN A 173 8.40 23.83 -9.82
CA GLN A 173 8.95 24.09 -8.47
C GLN A 173 8.74 25.56 -8.15
N PHE A 174 8.10 25.81 -6.99
CA PHE A 174 7.80 27.17 -6.55
C PHE A 174 9.01 27.72 -5.78
N ILE A 175 9.78 28.64 -6.32
CA ILE A 175 10.89 29.29 -5.65
C ILE A 175 10.68 30.82 -5.56
N GLN A 176 11.24 31.46 -4.53
CA GLN A 176 10.99 32.88 -4.26
C GLN A 176 11.40 33.79 -5.43
N GLN A 177 12.37 33.36 -6.21
CA GLN A 177 12.94 34.16 -7.31
C GLN A 177 12.30 33.87 -8.68
N GLY A 178 11.15 33.15 -8.75
CA GLY A 178 10.46 32.69 -9.95
C GLY A 178 10.52 31.16 -10.12
N ASP A 179 9.48 30.56 -10.67
CA ASP A 179 9.32 29.11 -10.74
C ASP A 179 10.36 28.45 -11.65
N ILE A 180 10.66 27.18 -11.37
CA ILE A 180 11.46 26.30 -12.22
C ILE A 180 10.56 25.21 -12.80
N PHE A 181 10.69 24.95 -14.09
CA PHE A 181 9.89 24.00 -14.83
C PHE A 181 10.74 22.78 -15.20
N GLY A 182 10.36 21.61 -14.72
CA GLY A 182 11.06 20.36 -14.98
C GLY A 182 10.26 19.44 -15.90
N TYR A 183 10.95 18.79 -16.83
CA TYR A 183 10.40 17.75 -17.69
C TYR A 183 11.28 16.52 -17.58
N SER A 184 10.69 15.36 -17.39
CA SER A 184 11.44 14.11 -17.35
C SER A 184 10.70 12.97 -18.05
N SER A 185 11.47 12.04 -18.60
CA SER A 185 11.02 10.80 -19.18
C SER A 185 11.85 9.65 -18.59
N GLY A 186 11.17 8.59 -18.19
CA GLY A 186 11.81 7.39 -17.64
C GLY A 186 11.23 6.13 -18.27
N VAL A 187 12.12 5.22 -18.66
CA VAL A 187 11.78 3.86 -19.10
C VAL A 187 12.41 2.90 -18.10
N THR A 188 11.61 1.97 -17.59
CA THR A 188 12.09 1.03 -16.58
C THR A 188 11.65 -0.38 -16.93
N ALA A 189 12.60 -1.32 -16.94
CA ALA A 189 12.36 -2.75 -17.05
C ALA A 189 12.73 -3.41 -15.73
N LYS A 190 11.79 -4.11 -15.10
CA LYS A 190 11.99 -4.78 -13.81
C LYS A 190 11.64 -6.24 -13.92
N GLN A 191 12.44 -7.08 -13.29
CA GLN A 191 12.05 -8.45 -13.02
C GLN A 191 12.31 -8.77 -11.56
N GLY A 192 11.50 -9.64 -10.98
CA GLY A 192 11.66 -9.98 -9.57
C GLY A 192 11.02 -11.29 -9.20
N PHE A 193 11.67 -11.98 -8.30
CA PHE A 193 11.23 -13.24 -7.71
C PHE A 193 10.96 -13.04 -6.23
N LYS A 194 9.77 -13.44 -5.78
CA LYS A 194 9.37 -13.37 -4.37
C LYS A 194 8.93 -14.73 -3.88
N PHE A 195 9.49 -15.14 -2.75
CA PHE A 195 9.10 -16.34 -2.01
C PHE A 195 8.57 -15.92 -0.64
N ASN A 196 7.43 -16.47 -0.22
CA ASN A 196 6.82 -16.20 1.07
C ASN A 196 6.36 -17.48 1.74
N ILE A 197 6.73 -17.68 3.00
CA ILE A 197 6.20 -18.72 3.89
C ILE A 197 5.59 -18.07 5.11
N LYS A 198 4.42 -18.53 5.52
CA LYS A 198 3.79 -18.19 6.80
C LYS A 198 3.28 -19.48 7.43
N ASN A 199 3.64 -19.71 8.68
CA ASN A 199 3.14 -20.81 9.48
C ASN A 199 2.62 -20.31 10.81
N LYS A 200 1.36 -20.59 11.11
CA LYS A 200 0.76 -20.33 12.41
C LYS A 200 0.38 -21.66 13.08
N PHE A 201 1.01 -21.96 14.19
CA PHE A 201 0.77 -23.14 14.99
C PHE A 201 0.22 -22.76 16.35
N THR A 202 -0.95 -23.28 16.71
CA THR A 202 -1.65 -22.98 17.96
C THR A 202 -1.79 -24.27 18.78
N LEU A 203 -1.20 -24.30 19.96
CA LEU A 203 -1.42 -25.35 20.98
C LEU A 203 -2.57 -24.92 21.90
N LYS A 204 -3.80 -25.32 21.55
CA LYS A 204 -5.02 -24.83 22.21
C LYS A 204 -5.07 -25.12 23.72
N ARG A 205 -4.65 -26.30 24.14
CA ARG A 205 -4.67 -26.70 25.55
C ARG A 205 -3.64 -25.98 26.42
N VAL A 206 -2.54 -25.60 25.82
CA VAL A 206 -1.43 -24.88 26.49
C VAL A 206 -1.63 -23.38 26.45
N GLY A 207 -2.37 -22.89 25.45
CA GLY A 207 -2.54 -21.46 25.18
C GLY A 207 -1.33 -20.84 24.46
N LEU A 208 -0.55 -21.65 23.72
CA LEU A 208 0.63 -21.17 23.00
C LEU A 208 0.33 -21.03 21.51
N ILE A 209 0.69 -19.86 20.96
CA ILE A 209 0.66 -19.57 19.54
C ILE A 209 2.10 -19.33 19.08
N SER A 210 2.48 -19.95 17.97
CA SER A 210 3.75 -19.75 17.28
C SER A 210 3.45 -19.26 15.87
N ASP A 211 3.93 -18.08 15.52
CA ASP A 211 3.84 -17.48 14.18
C ASP A 211 5.23 -17.39 13.58
N THR A 212 5.44 -18.04 12.42
CA THR A 212 6.68 -18.00 11.65
C THR A 212 6.41 -17.35 10.30
N ARG A 213 7.28 -16.43 9.90
CA ARG A 213 7.25 -15.81 8.57
C ARG A 213 8.64 -15.78 7.98
N LEU A 214 8.73 -16.19 6.71
CA LEU A 214 9.94 -16.08 5.89
C LEU A 214 9.56 -15.42 4.59
N ASP A 215 10.22 -14.32 4.25
CA ASP A 215 10.10 -13.63 2.97
C ASP A 215 11.47 -13.56 2.32
N TYR A 216 11.53 -13.86 1.03
CA TYR A 216 12.71 -13.65 0.20
C TYR A 216 12.29 -12.91 -1.06
N PHE A 217 13.07 -11.95 -1.46
CA PHE A 217 12.85 -11.15 -2.66
C PHE A 217 14.18 -10.92 -3.37
N ASP A 218 14.21 -11.21 -4.67
CA ASP A 218 15.32 -10.98 -5.57
C ASP A 218 14.80 -10.17 -6.76
N TYR A 219 15.56 -9.19 -7.22
CA TYR A 219 15.13 -8.32 -8.31
C TYR A 219 16.30 -7.78 -9.14
N ASP A 220 16.00 -7.52 -10.41
CA ASP A 220 16.80 -6.75 -11.33
C ASP A 220 15.96 -5.60 -11.91
N ASN A 221 16.60 -4.46 -12.13
CA ASN A 221 15.95 -3.25 -12.60
C ASN A 221 16.88 -2.48 -13.53
N ASP A 222 16.50 -2.38 -14.81
CA ASP A 222 17.11 -1.49 -15.79
C ASP A 222 16.28 -0.22 -15.88
N ALA A 223 16.92 0.94 -15.85
CA ALA A 223 16.24 2.22 -15.98
C ALA A 223 17.06 3.19 -16.83
N VAL A 224 16.38 3.92 -17.69
CA VAL A 224 16.93 5.08 -18.41
C VAL A 224 16.04 6.27 -18.10
N MET A 225 16.63 7.32 -17.56
CA MET A 225 15.95 8.56 -17.23
C MET A 225 16.62 9.75 -17.96
N ARG A 226 15.80 10.64 -18.49
CA ARG A 226 16.19 11.93 -19.05
C ARG A 226 15.38 13.01 -18.36
N SER A 227 16.02 14.08 -17.94
CA SER A 227 15.34 15.21 -17.33
C SER A 227 16.00 16.53 -17.73
N VAL A 228 15.21 17.58 -17.73
CA VAL A 228 15.66 18.95 -18.02
C VAL A 228 14.93 19.92 -17.12
N GLN A 229 15.62 20.96 -16.69
CA GLN A 229 15.07 22.07 -15.91
C GLN A 229 15.19 23.37 -16.70
N PHE A 230 14.13 24.19 -16.64
CA PHE A 230 14.03 25.47 -17.31
C PHE A 230 13.69 26.60 -16.32
N SER A 231 14.25 27.78 -16.57
CA SER A 231 13.93 29.01 -15.81
C SER A 231 12.60 29.65 -16.22
N GLU A 232 12.04 29.27 -17.36
CA GLU A 232 10.74 29.71 -17.88
C GLU A 232 9.98 28.50 -18.41
N GLN A 233 8.64 28.57 -18.42
CA GLN A 233 7.81 27.47 -18.93
C GLN A 233 7.93 27.38 -20.46
N PRO A 234 8.40 26.26 -21.04
CA PRO A 234 8.35 26.01 -22.47
C PRO A 234 6.91 26.02 -23.01
N ASN A 235 6.74 26.47 -24.26
CA ASN A 235 5.43 26.52 -24.91
C ASN A 235 5.11 25.22 -25.70
N GLU A 236 6.09 24.35 -25.83
CA GLU A 236 6.02 23.10 -26.58
C GLU A 236 5.52 21.96 -25.69
N ASP A 237 4.97 20.90 -26.27
CA ASP A 237 4.60 19.68 -25.59
C ASP A 237 5.84 18.96 -25.04
N TRP A 238 5.70 18.23 -23.93
CA TRP A 238 6.79 17.56 -23.22
C TRP A 238 7.65 16.64 -24.13
N THR A 239 7.06 15.97 -25.13
CA THR A 239 7.80 15.13 -26.10
C THR A 239 8.74 15.98 -26.92
N GLN A 240 8.26 17.11 -27.48
CA GLN A 240 9.03 18.04 -28.27
C GLN A 240 10.13 18.70 -27.42
N VAL A 241 9.85 19.01 -26.16
CA VAL A 241 10.83 19.57 -25.22
C VAL A 241 12.00 18.60 -25.03
N LEU A 242 11.72 17.34 -24.64
CA LEU A 242 12.79 16.36 -24.43
C LEU A 242 13.54 16.01 -25.69
N ASP A 243 12.86 15.83 -26.83
CA ASP A 243 13.50 15.53 -28.11
C ASP A 243 14.39 16.69 -28.59
N SER A 244 13.98 17.95 -28.36
CA SER A 244 14.78 19.12 -28.77
C SER A 244 16.06 19.29 -27.93
N ILE A 245 16.10 18.81 -26.69
CA ILE A 245 17.27 18.89 -25.78
C ILE A 245 18.22 17.72 -26.00
N PHE A 246 17.67 16.49 -26.13
CA PHE A 246 18.47 15.25 -26.18
C PHE A 246 18.76 14.74 -27.60
N SER A 247 18.29 15.42 -28.65
CA SER A 247 18.61 15.10 -30.02
C SER A 247 19.88 15.81 -30.52
N THR A 248 20.37 15.39 -31.69
CA THR A 248 21.53 16.02 -32.34
C THR A 248 21.24 17.42 -32.94
N SER A 249 19.96 17.76 -33.15
CA SER A 249 19.50 19.07 -33.62
C SER A 249 18.80 19.84 -32.50
N GLN A 250 19.58 20.47 -31.65
CA GLN A 250 19.07 21.22 -30.51
C GLN A 250 18.45 22.55 -30.96
N SER A 251 17.35 22.93 -30.28
CA SER A 251 16.72 24.25 -30.50
C SER A 251 17.41 25.32 -29.66
N ASN A 252 17.97 26.35 -30.29
CA ASN A 252 18.63 27.46 -29.60
C ASN A 252 17.70 28.14 -28.55
N LYS A 253 16.40 28.27 -28.84
CA LYS A 253 15.43 28.88 -27.92
C LYS A 253 15.26 28.08 -26.62
N MET A 254 15.32 26.77 -26.71
CA MET A 254 15.22 25.91 -25.50
C MET A 254 16.49 25.96 -24.68
N LEU A 255 17.67 26.07 -25.36
CA LEU A 255 18.95 26.17 -24.65
C LEU A 255 19.09 27.51 -23.91
N ASP A 256 18.48 28.58 -24.38
CA ASP A 256 18.54 29.90 -23.74
C ASP A 256 17.82 29.95 -22.38
N ILE A 257 16.78 29.14 -22.20
CA ILE A 257 16.00 29.07 -20.92
C ILE A 257 16.34 27.84 -20.10
N MET A 258 17.18 26.93 -20.59
CA MET A 258 17.61 25.71 -19.88
C MET A 258 18.52 26.08 -18.71
N VAL A 259 18.33 25.43 -17.57
CA VAL A 259 19.22 25.53 -16.40
C VAL A 259 20.22 24.37 -16.42
N ASN A 260 19.72 23.16 -16.54
CA ASN A 260 20.51 21.94 -16.67
C ASN A 260 19.71 20.83 -17.36
N ASN A 261 20.41 19.79 -17.79
CA ASN A 261 19.78 18.52 -18.16
C ASN A 261 20.58 17.34 -17.61
N VAL A 262 19.89 16.23 -17.36
CA VAL A 262 20.45 14.98 -16.85
C VAL A 262 20.04 13.81 -17.71
N GLN A 263 20.98 12.94 -18.00
CA GLN A 263 20.72 11.60 -18.49
C GLN A 263 21.32 10.60 -17.51
N ASP A 264 20.51 9.65 -17.05
CA ASP A 264 20.93 8.57 -16.15
C ASP A 264 20.47 7.24 -16.73
N ALA A 265 21.43 6.35 -16.96
CA ALA A 265 21.17 4.97 -17.35
C ALA A 265 21.70 4.07 -16.25
N SER A 266 20.84 3.30 -15.60
CA SER A 266 21.20 2.50 -14.44
C SER A 266 20.69 1.07 -14.54
N TYR A 267 21.51 0.16 -14.01
CA TYR A 267 21.15 -1.22 -13.73
C TYR A 267 21.32 -1.47 -12.24
N ASN A 268 20.30 -1.98 -11.59
CA ASN A 268 20.31 -2.29 -10.16
C ASN A 268 19.81 -3.71 -9.95
N SER A 269 20.54 -4.50 -9.17
CA SER A 269 20.11 -5.82 -8.74
C SER A 269 20.16 -5.94 -7.23
N GLY A 270 19.29 -6.74 -6.65
CA GLY A 270 19.30 -6.86 -5.21
C GLY A 270 18.52 -8.03 -4.69
N ARG A 271 18.87 -8.44 -3.50
CA ARG A 271 18.15 -9.46 -2.75
C ARG A 271 17.88 -9.00 -1.34
N ARG A 272 16.69 -9.34 -0.86
CA ARG A 272 16.24 -9.05 0.51
C ARG A 272 15.60 -10.30 1.11
N TRP A 273 15.86 -10.53 2.37
CA TRP A 273 15.19 -11.57 3.12
C TRP A 273 14.73 -11.04 4.48
N THR A 274 13.65 -11.60 4.97
CA THR A 274 13.08 -11.34 6.28
C THR A 274 12.70 -12.67 6.91
N ALA A 275 13.12 -12.90 8.16
CA ALA A 275 12.71 -14.04 8.97
C ALA A 275 12.13 -13.52 10.28
N GLU A 276 10.90 -13.93 10.60
CA GLU A 276 10.22 -13.55 11.83
C GLU A 276 9.70 -14.79 12.54
N GLN A 277 9.97 -14.85 13.85
CA GLN A 277 9.41 -15.84 14.73
C GLN A 277 8.77 -15.13 15.93
N LYS A 278 7.48 -15.40 16.17
CA LYS A 278 6.74 -14.87 17.31
C LYS A 278 6.12 -15.99 18.12
N PHE A 279 6.16 -15.88 19.43
CA PHE A 279 5.49 -16.74 20.38
C PHE A 279 4.59 -15.90 21.27
N ASP A 280 3.31 -16.28 21.37
CA ASP A 280 2.36 -15.72 22.33
C ASP A 280 1.87 -16.85 23.25
N TYR A 281 2.09 -16.72 24.55
CA TYR A 281 1.60 -17.62 25.56
C TYR A 281 0.51 -16.97 26.37
N HIS A 282 -0.67 -17.59 26.43
CA HIS A 282 -1.85 -17.09 27.12
C HIS A 282 -2.24 -18.04 28.25
N LYS A 283 -2.44 -17.50 29.44
CA LYS A 283 -2.82 -18.26 30.62
C LYS A 283 -3.83 -17.53 31.49
N SER A 284 -5.00 -18.12 31.72
CA SER A 284 -5.87 -17.70 32.82
C SER A 284 -5.38 -18.30 34.14
N LEU A 285 -5.22 -17.44 35.13
CA LEU A 285 -4.69 -17.81 36.45
C LEU A 285 -5.82 -18.31 37.35
N PRO A 286 -5.52 -19.13 38.39
CA PRO A 286 -6.55 -19.71 39.25
C PRO A 286 -7.45 -18.69 39.99
N TRP A 287 -6.96 -17.48 40.20
CA TRP A 287 -7.70 -16.38 40.85
C TRP A 287 -8.49 -15.50 39.88
N GLY A 288 -8.52 -15.86 38.59
CA GLY A 288 -9.35 -15.23 37.57
C GLY A 288 -8.68 -14.19 36.68
N ASP A 289 -7.44 -13.77 36.98
CA ASP A 289 -6.67 -12.86 36.20
C ASP A 289 -6.04 -13.55 34.98
N ASP A 290 -5.53 -12.76 34.03
CA ASP A 290 -4.92 -13.24 32.79
C ASP A 290 -3.47 -12.80 32.66
N LEU A 291 -2.63 -13.71 32.21
CA LEU A 291 -1.24 -13.48 31.86
C LEU A 291 -1.01 -13.77 30.37
N MET A 292 -0.35 -12.87 29.69
CA MET A 292 0.16 -13.09 28.35
C MET A 292 1.66 -12.80 28.31
N LEU A 293 2.43 -13.70 27.71
CA LEU A 293 3.85 -13.52 27.44
C LEU A 293 4.03 -13.50 25.92
N THR A 294 4.76 -12.50 25.43
CA THR A 294 5.10 -12.38 24.01
C THR A 294 6.62 -12.36 23.85
N ALA A 295 7.12 -13.16 22.93
CA ALA A 295 8.50 -13.10 22.47
C ALA A 295 8.51 -13.04 20.94
N ARG A 296 9.27 -12.10 20.36
CA ARG A 296 9.39 -11.96 18.91
C ARG A 296 10.84 -11.70 18.54
N CYS A 297 11.28 -12.36 17.49
CA CYS A 297 12.55 -12.09 16.83
C CYS A 297 12.28 -11.84 15.34
N LEU A 298 12.75 -10.72 14.83
CA LEU A 298 12.69 -10.34 13.43
C LEU A 298 14.10 -10.13 12.91
N TRP A 299 14.46 -10.82 11.84
CA TRP A 299 15.72 -10.69 11.14
C TRP A 299 15.51 -10.21 9.72
N ASN A 300 16.28 -9.22 9.31
CA ASN A 300 16.29 -8.72 7.94
C ASN A 300 17.72 -8.68 7.41
N GLY A 301 17.86 -8.93 6.13
CA GLY A 301 19.10 -8.70 5.40
C GLY A 301 18.81 -8.24 3.99
N ALA A 302 19.62 -7.33 3.47
CA ALA A 302 19.56 -6.90 2.09
C ALA A 302 20.98 -6.76 1.52
N LYS A 303 21.08 -7.02 0.22
CA LYS A 303 22.26 -6.73 -0.59
C LYS A 303 21.78 -6.14 -1.90
N ASN A 304 22.36 -5.00 -2.29
CA ASN A 304 22.07 -4.37 -3.57
C ASN A 304 23.39 -4.03 -4.25
N ASP A 305 23.45 -4.29 -5.54
CA ASP A 305 24.54 -3.93 -6.44
C ASP A 305 23.95 -3.07 -7.56
N GLY A 306 24.58 -1.95 -7.91
CA GLY A 306 24.09 -1.03 -8.94
C GLY A 306 25.22 -0.47 -9.78
N ASN A 307 24.97 -0.31 -11.07
CA ASN A 307 25.81 0.41 -12.00
C ASN A 307 25.00 1.56 -12.58
N SER A 308 25.60 2.73 -12.75
CA SER A 308 24.96 3.83 -13.46
C SER A 308 25.94 4.69 -14.22
N HIS A 309 25.48 5.10 -15.40
CA HIS A 309 26.09 6.16 -16.19
C HIS A 309 25.25 7.42 -16.01
N TYR A 310 25.83 8.42 -15.36
CA TYR A 310 25.17 9.69 -15.04
C TYR A 310 25.88 10.82 -15.79
N TRP A 311 25.12 11.59 -16.57
CA TRP A 311 25.61 12.75 -17.28
C TRP A 311 24.75 13.96 -16.96
N LEU A 312 25.38 14.98 -16.38
CA LEU A 312 24.78 16.26 -16.06
C LEU A 312 25.44 17.35 -16.89
N ARG A 313 24.65 18.11 -17.59
CA ARG A 313 25.09 19.27 -18.36
C ARG A 313 24.45 20.55 -17.84
N TYR A 314 25.25 21.57 -17.66
CA TYR A 314 24.79 22.92 -17.29
C TYR A 314 24.67 23.80 -18.53
N ALA A 315 23.65 24.71 -18.55
CA ALA A 315 23.41 25.57 -19.73
C ALA A 315 24.38 26.76 -19.84
N ASN A 316 24.74 27.35 -18.71
CA ASN A 316 25.70 28.44 -18.66
C ASN A 316 27.11 27.85 -18.70
N GLY A 317 27.79 27.88 -19.82
CA GLY A 317 29.11 27.28 -20.06
C GLY A 317 30.24 27.56 -19.05
N ASP A 318 29.89 28.16 -17.89
CA ASP A 318 30.79 28.44 -16.78
C ASP A 318 31.09 27.20 -15.91
N MET A 319 30.25 26.15 -15.97
CA MET A 319 30.47 24.89 -15.27
C MET A 319 30.70 23.75 -16.28
N PRO A 320 31.71 22.91 -16.03
CA PRO A 320 31.93 21.74 -16.89
C PRO A 320 30.82 20.71 -16.70
N ASP A 321 30.58 19.93 -17.76
CA ASP A 321 29.70 18.75 -17.68
C ASP A 321 30.22 17.80 -16.59
N ASP A 322 29.31 17.22 -15.81
CA ASP A 322 29.63 16.21 -14.79
C ASP A 322 29.22 14.83 -15.31
N VAL A 323 30.21 14.04 -15.70
CA VAL A 323 30.02 12.67 -16.18
C VAL A 323 30.52 11.72 -15.11
N GLN A 324 29.67 10.81 -14.67
CA GLN A 324 29.99 9.88 -13.60
C GLN A 324 29.65 8.45 -14.00
N GLU A 325 30.66 7.58 -13.94
CA GLU A 325 30.50 6.13 -14.03
C GLU A 325 30.52 5.56 -12.63
N ARG A 326 29.37 5.06 -12.14
CA ARG A 326 29.20 4.66 -10.76
C ARG A 326 29.00 3.17 -10.63
N LEU A 327 29.66 2.55 -9.66
CA LEU A 327 29.35 1.22 -9.14
C LEU A 327 28.96 1.37 -7.67
N SER A 328 27.74 1.03 -7.31
CA SER A 328 27.26 1.06 -5.94
C SER A 328 27.10 -0.35 -5.40
N ARG A 329 27.48 -0.56 -4.14
CA ARG A 329 27.27 -1.81 -3.41
C ARG A 329 26.80 -1.50 -2.01
N SER A 330 25.62 -2.00 -1.67
CA SER A 330 25.11 -1.88 -0.30
C SER A 330 24.80 -3.24 0.31
N LYS A 331 25.05 -3.32 1.61
CA LYS A 331 24.70 -4.49 2.41
C LYS A 331 24.15 -4.00 3.75
N SER A 332 22.99 -4.51 4.12
CA SER A 332 22.39 -4.20 5.41
C SER A 332 21.94 -5.47 6.14
N HIS A 333 22.06 -5.44 7.46
CA HIS A 333 21.51 -6.43 8.36
C HIS A 333 20.82 -5.74 9.52
N SER A 334 19.69 -6.29 9.96
CA SER A 334 19.06 -5.83 11.19
C SER A 334 18.41 -6.98 11.93
N TYR A 335 18.35 -6.88 13.24
CA TYR A 335 17.48 -7.71 14.05
C TYR A 335 16.68 -6.85 15.04
N ASP A 336 15.49 -7.33 15.37
CA ASP A 336 14.56 -6.71 16.31
C ASP A 336 14.08 -7.82 17.26
N LEU A 337 14.38 -7.67 18.55
CA LEU A 337 13.95 -8.56 19.61
C LEU A 337 12.92 -7.86 20.46
N HIS A 338 11.79 -8.51 20.70
CA HIS A 338 10.73 -8.03 21.56
C HIS A 338 10.38 -9.06 22.63
N PHE A 339 10.30 -8.62 23.88
CA PHE A 339 9.80 -9.41 25.00
C PHE A 339 8.74 -8.59 25.74
N GLY A 340 7.55 -9.14 25.89
CA GLY A 340 6.44 -8.46 26.54
C GLY A 340 5.75 -9.34 27.58
N VAL A 341 5.28 -8.72 28.65
CA VAL A 341 4.46 -9.33 29.71
C VAL A 341 3.23 -8.47 29.90
N GLU A 342 2.06 -9.02 29.60
CA GLU A 342 0.77 -8.38 29.86
C GLU A 342 0.08 -9.11 31.01
N TYR A 343 -0.38 -8.35 32.01
CA TYR A 343 -1.14 -8.85 33.14
C TYR A 343 -2.46 -8.12 33.25
N ALA A 344 -3.58 -8.85 33.15
CA ALA A 344 -4.93 -8.30 33.16
C ALA A 344 -5.66 -8.70 34.44
N ILE A 345 -6.01 -7.71 35.25
CA ILE A 345 -6.77 -7.85 36.52
C ILE A 345 -8.25 -7.67 36.23
N HIS A 346 -9.07 -8.63 36.64
CA HIS A 346 -10.52 -8.61 36.52
C HIS A 346 -11.15 -8.30 37.88
N PHE A 347 -11.56 -7.06 38.13
CA PHE A 347 -11.98 -6.66 39.49
C PHE A 347 -13.50 -6.40 39.64
N LEU A 348 -14.20 -6.04 38.53
CA LEU A 348 -15.66 -5.87 38.51
C LEU A 348 -16.20 -6.42 37.19
N THR A 349 -17.50 -6.69 37.11
CA THR A 349 -18.13 -7.18 35.88
C THR A 349 -17.85 -6.23 34.69
N GLY A 350 -17.09 -6.74 33.73
CA GLY A 350 -16.72 -6.01 32.51
C GLY A 350 -15.66 -4.92 32.73
N TRP A 351 -15.02 -4.81 33.90
CA TRP A 351 -13.88 -3.93 34.13
C TRP A 351 -12.58 -4.72 34.23
N HIS A 352 -11.58 -4.25 33.51
CA HIS A 352 -10.23 -4.84 33.44
C HIS A 352 -9.19 -3.75 33.59
N LEU A 353 -8.23 -3.96 34.45
CA LEU A 353 -7.01 -3.16 34.51
C LEU A 353 -5.88 -3.99 33.93
N ILE A 354 -5.23 -3.47 32.88
CA ILE A 354 -4.18 -4.20 32.17
C ILE A 354 -2.88 -3.42 32.29
N PHE A 355 -1.84 -4.14 32.74
CA PHE A 355 -0.47 -3.67 32.73
C PHE A 355 0.30 -4.44 31.65
N ASP A 356 0.95 -3.71 30.76
CA ASP A 356 1.82 -4.27 29.74
C ASP A 356 3.22 -3.67 29.91
N ILE A 357 4.21 -4.53 30.10
CA ILE A 357 5.61 -4.17 30.25
C ILE A 357 6.36 -4.87 29.13
N ALA A 358 7.13 -4.13 28.34
CA ALA A 358 7.91 -4.76 27.30
C ALA A 358 9.24 -4.07 27.06
N HIS A 359 10.16 -4.88 26.56
CA HIS A 359 11.49 -4.50 26.09
C HIS A 359 11.63 -4.78 24.59
N ASN A 360 12.08 -3.79 23.84
CA ASN A 360 12.48 -3.94 22.45
C ASN A 360 13.95 -3.62 22.30
N GLN A 361 14.68 -4.46 21.59
CA GLN A 361 16.05 -4.20 21.17
C GLN A 361 16.14 -4.33 19.67
N GLN A 362 16.62 -3.30 19.00
CA GLN A 362 16.86 -3.28 17.57
C GLN A 362 18.31 -2.90 17.30
N ASN A 363 18.99 -3.71 16.49
CA ASN A 363 20.28 -3.37 15.91
C ASN A 363 20.17 -3.38 14.40
N ALA A 364 20.78 -2.40 13.76
CA ALA A 364 20.87 -2.32 12.30
C ALA A 364 22.27 -1.87 11.92
N ASP A 365 22.89 -2.57 11.00
CA ASP A 365 24.13 -2.19 10.34
C ASP A 365 23.89 -2.05 8.84
N GLU A 366 24.50 -1.02 8.27
CA GLU A 366 24.44 -0.72 6.85
C GLU A 366 25.82 -0.29 6.37
N ARG A 367 26.28 -0.90 5.28
CA ARG A 367 27.55 -0.62 4.62
C ARG A 367 27.27 -0.25 3.18
N ASN A 368 27.56 1.00 2.83
CA ASN A 368 27.35 1.52 1.49
C ASN A 368 28.70 1.86 0.87
N ASN A 369 28.95 1.37 -0.32
CA ASN A 369 30.16 1.68 -1.07
C ASN A 369 29.77 2.20 -2.43
N LEU A 370 30.23 3.40 -2.73
CA LEU A 370 30.16 4.02 -4.04
C LEU A 370 31.57 4.07 -4.63
N TYR A 371 31.73 3.57 -5.83
CA TYR A 371 32.96 3.64 -6.59
C TYR A 371 32.74 4.52 -7.80
N ARG A 372 33.67 5.43 -8.08
CA ARG A 372 33.70 6.35 -9.20
C ARG A 372 34.70 5.80 -10.23
N LEU A 373 34.17 5.00 -11.17
CA LEU A 373 35.00 4.35 -12.20
C LEU A 373 35.57 5.37 -13.17
N ASP A 374 34.93 6.51 -13.34
CA ASP A 374 35.40 7.67 -14.11
C ASP A 374 36.68 8.34 -13.54
N TRP A 375 37.10 8.00 -12.33
CA TRP A 375 38.38 8.45 -11.77
C TRP A 375 39.59 7.66 -12.31
N ASP A 376 39.34 6.53 -12.97
CA ASP A 376 40.36 5.78 -13.69
C ASP A 376 40.40 6.21 -15.16
N GLU A 377 41.48 6.87 -15.59
CA GLU A 377 41.65 7.33 -16.98
C GLU A 377 41.65 6.18 -18.02
N ASN A 378 41.90 4.95 -17.58
CA ASN A 378 41.89 3.75 -18.41
C ASN A 378 40.52 3.07 -18.49
N PHE A 379 39.56 3.46 -17.66
CA PHE A 379 38.21 2.86 -17.67
C PHE A 379 37.49 3.18 -18.98
N ARG A 380 36.95 2.17 -19.62
CA ARG A 380 36.09 2.31 -20.81
C ARG A 380 34.71 1.78 -20.50
N GLN A 381 33.71 2.56 -20.86
CA GLN A 381 32.32 2.17 -20.72
C GLN A 381 32.05 0.84 -21.44
N GLY A 382 31.41 -0.11 -20.77
CA GLY A 382 31.12 -1.44 -21.27
C GLY A 382 32.22 -2.48 -21.04
N GLU A 383 33.35 -2.13 -20.42
CA GLU A 383 34.34 -3.09 -19.99
C GLU A 383 33.86 -3.91 -18.78
N MET A 384 34.14 -5.21 -18.81
CA MET A 384 33.80 -6.11 -17.71
C MET A 384 34.82 -5.94 -16.58
N LEU A 385 34.33 -5.58 -15.39
CA LEU A 385 35.15 -5.46 -14.19
C LEU A 385 35.75 -6.83 -13.82
N GLN A 386 37.08 -6.98 -13.90
CA GLN A 386 37.74 -8.26 -13.66
C GLN A 386 37.80 -8.64 -12.19
N SER A 387 38.02 -7.67 -11.30
CA SER A 387 38.08 -7.91 -9.84
C SER A 387 37.72 -6.63 -9.07
N LEU A 388 36.98 -6.76 -7.96
CA LEU A 388 36.67 -5.64 -7.07
C LEU A 388 37.94 -5.06 -6.43
N THR A 389 38.97 -5.86 -6.17
CA THR A 389 40.22 -5.43 -5.58
C THR A 389 40.94 -4.39 -6.42
N ASP A 390 40.77 -4.43 -7.74
CA ASP A 390 41.41 -3.50 -8.66
C ASP A 390 40.79 -2.09 -8.58
N TYR A 391 39.56 -1.97 -8.06
CA TYR A 391 38.77 -0.71 -7.97
C TYR A 391 38.64 -0.17 -6.54
N LEU A 392 39.25 -0.79 -5.53
CA LEU A 392 39.14 -0.31 -4.15
C LEU A 392 39.67 1.14 -3.97
N HIS A 393 40.66 1.54 -4.76
CA HIS A 393 41.21 2.90 -4.76
C HIS A 393 40.25 3.96 -5.36
N LEU A 394 39.24 3.54 -6.15
CA LEU A 394 38.19 4.39 -6.74
C LEU A 394 36.99 4.58 -5.82
N ARG A 395 37.06 4.08 -4.58
CA ARG A 395 35.98 4.25 -3.61
C ARG A 395 35.80 5.73 -3.26
N ASP A 396 34.64 6.26 -3.50
CA ASP A 396 34.24 7.59 -3.04
C ASP A 396 33.89 7.50 -1.55
N ALA A 397 34.90 7.67 -0.70
CA ALA A 397 34.74 7.52 0.74
C ALA A 397 33.75 8.54 1.33
N ASN A 398 33.66 9.73 0.74
CA ASN A 398 32.75 10.78 1.18
C ASN A 398 31.28 10.47 0.87
N ASN A 399 31.00 9.63 -0.12
CA ASN A 399 29.65 9.20 -0.49
C ASN A 399 29.39 7.71 -0.21
N SER A 400 30.22 7.11 0.65
CA SER A 400 30.13 5.71 1.08
C SER A 400 29.93 5.62 2.60
N PRO A 401 28.71 5.89 3.12
CA PRO A 401 28.48 5.84 4.57
C PRO A 401 28.42 4.42 5.11
N ASP A 402 29.04 4.22 6.28
CA ASP A 402 28.86 3.06 7.13
C ASP A 402 28.04 3.48 8.36
N ILE A 403 26.98 2.75 8.66
CA ILE A 403 26.01 3.08 9.71
C ILE A 403 25.86 1.87 10.64
N ASP A 404 26.08 2.08 11.93
CA ASP A 404 25.70 1.14 12.99
C ASP A 404 24.71 1.84 13.90
N ASN A 405 23.55 1.24 14.13
CA ASN A 405 22.49 1.82 14.94
C ASN A 405 21.98 0.79 15.94
N THR A 406 21.96 1.16 17.22
CA THR A 406 21.39 0.35 18.31
C THR A 406 20.27 1.13 18.97
N LYS A 407 19.12 0.50 19.15
CA LYS A 407 17.95 1.10 19.78
C LYS A 407 17.37 0.17 20.82
N HIS A 408 17.16 0.68 22.01
CA HIS A 408 16.45 0.05 23.10
C HIS A 408 15.18 0.82 23.42
N GLU A 409 14.11 0.13 23.65
CA GLU A 409 12.83 0.72 24.05
C GLU A 409 12.25 -0.08 25.20
N GLU A 410 12.06 0.60 26.33
CA GLU A 410 11.37 0.08 27.50
C GLU A 410 10.02 0.76 27.60
N TYR A 411 8.94 0.03 27.69
CA TYR A 411 7.65 0.66 27.91
C TYR A 411 6.81 -0.03 28.97
N VAL A 412 6.04 0.78 29.65
CA VAL A 412 5.01 0.37 30.58
C VAL A 412 3.70 1.01 30.16
N THR A 413 2.69 0.20 29.92
CA THR A 413 1.34 0.67 29.62
C THR A 413 0.43 0.28 30.77
N ALA A 414 -0.31 1.26 31.32
CA ALA A 414 -1.43 1.01 32.19
C ALA A 414 -2.72 1.36 31.44
N SER A 415 -3.64 0.41 31.30
CA SER A 415 -4.89 0.63 30.59
C SER A 415 -6.09 0.14 31.40
N LEU A 416 -7.13 0.97 31.43
CA LEU A 416 -8.41 0.66 32.03
C LEU A 416 -9.43 0.39 30.94
N HIS A 417 -10.01 -0.79 30.99
CA HIS A 417 -11.03 -1.23 30.04
C HIS A 417 -12.36 -1.45 30.74
N LYS A 418 -13.42 -0.94 30.14
CA LYS A 418 -14.81 -1.29 30.48
C LYS A 418 -15.46 -1.91 29.26
N HIS A 419 -16.01 -3.08 29.44
CA HIS A 419 -16.76 -3.79 28.41
C HIS A 419 -18.10 -4.24 28.97
N ASP A 420 -19.18 -3.83 28.31
CA ASP A 420 -20.54 -4.24 28.68
C ASP A 420 -21.29 -4.67 27.41
N SER A 421 -21.74 -5.90 27.39
CA SER A 421 -22.51 -6.43 26.26
C SER A 421 -23.81 -7.08 26.76
N ASP A 422 -24.95 -6.47 26.49
CA ASP A 422 -26.26 -7.09 26.66
C ASP A 422 -26.68 -7.79 25.35
N SER A 423 -26.32 -9.06 25.24
CA SER A 423 -26.63 -9.88 24.07
C SER A 423 -28.15 -10.04 23.83
N ARG A 424 -28.99 -9.93 24.89
CA ARG A 424 -30.47 -10.03 24.75
C ARG A 424 -31.06 -8.77 24.17
N ARG A 425 -30.49 -7.61 24.50
CA ARG A 425 -30.94 -6.30 24.01
C ARG A 425 -30.14 -5.81 22.81
N GLY A 426 -29.03 -6.48 22.44
CA GLY A 426 -28.15 -6.09 21.35
C GLY A 426 -27.47 -4.75 21.57
N ARG A 427 -27.17 -4.39 22.80
CA ARG A 427 -26.39 -3.20 23.18
C ARG A 427 -24.94 -3.59 23.43
N TYR A 428 -24.07 -2.70 23.10
CA TYR A 428 -22.65 -2.84 23.36
C TYR A 428 -22.07 -1.49 23.77
N PHE A 429 -21.30 -1.48 24.85
CA PHE A 429 -20.51 -0.34 25.28
C PHE A 429 -19.08 -0.81 25.57
N SER A 430 -18.11 -0.09 25.05
CA SER A 430 -16.70 -0.28 25.37
C SER A 430 -16.05 1.08 25.63
N PHE A 431 -15.30 1.16 26.69
CA PHE A 431 -14.46 2.29 27.04
C PHE A 431 -13.07 1.75 27.37
N THR A 432 -12.06 2.34 26.75
CA THR A 432 -10.66 2.05 27.03
C THR A 432 -9.92 3.35 27.18
N THR A 433 -9.15 3.50 28.25
CA THR A 433 -8.17 4.56 28.39
C THR A 433 -6.83 3.95 28.75
N ALA A 434 -5.77 4.42 28.13
CA ALA A 434 -4.43 3.93 28.38
C ALA A 434 -3.41 5.07 28.47
N LEU A 435 -2.42 4.87 29.31
CA LEU A 435 -1.22 5.69 29.37
C LEU A 435 -0.02 4.79 29.12
N ASN A 436 0.68 5.00 28.01
CA ASN A 436 1.93 4.32 27.69
C ASN A 436 3.08 5.26 28.01
N ALA A 437 3.93 4.88 28.96
CA ALA A 437 5.19 5.52 29.26
C ALA A 437 6.32 4.71 28.62
N ARG A 438 7.10 5.34 27.74
CA ARG A 438 8.11 4.69 26.94
C ARG A 438 9.45 5.42 27.06
N TYR A 439 10.50 4.71 27.41
CA TYR A 439 11.86 5.18 27.35
C TYR A 439 12.49 4.68 26.06
N VAL A 440 13.03 5.58 25.26
CA VAL A 440 13.77 5.28 24.03
C VAL A 440 15.21 5.67 24.25
N SER A 441 16.12 4.74 24.03
CA SER A 441 17.58 4.96 23.98
C SER A 441 18.07 4.51 22.61
N GLN A 442 18.56 5.42 21.82
CA GLN A 442 19.04 5.15 20.48
C GLN A 442 20.44 5.77 20.32
N ASP A 443 21.40 4.94 19.92
CA ASP A 443 22.79 5.31 19.71
C ASP A 443 23.22 4.86 18.33
N GLY A 444 23.92 5.74 17.59
CA GLY A 444 24.44 5.49 16.27
C GLY A 444 25.93 5.75 16.15
N ILE A 445 26.58 5.02 15.26
CA ILE A 445 27.90 5.33 14.74
C ILE A 445 27.74 5.52 13.24
N TYR A 446 28.08 6.69 12.77
CA TYR A 446 27.95 7.08 11.37
C TYR A 446 29.33 7.49 10.86
N THR A 447 29.90 6.72 9.94
CA THR A 447 31.22 6.95 9.37
C THR A 447 31.12 7.29 7.90
N ARG A 448 31.74 8.38 7.47
CA ARG A 448 31.80 8.82 6.09
C ARG A 448 33.18 9.41 5.80
N GLY A 449 33.95 8.74 4.95
CA GLY A 449 35.35 9.07 4.75
C GLY A 449 36.14 8.95 6.06
N GLU A 450 36.85 9.99 6.43
CA GLU A 450 37.57 10.09 7.71
C GLU A 450 36.73 10.61 8.87
N ASN A 451 35.51 11.06 8.59
CA ASN A 451 34.61 11.63 9.59
C ASN A 451 33.74 10.56 10.24
N THR A 452 33.69 10.59 11.57
CA THR A 452 32.80 9.73 12.35
C THR A 452 31.96 10.58 13.29
N ALA A 453 30.66 10.46 13.17
CA ALA A 453 29.69 11.07 14.07
C ALA A 453 29.04 9.99 14.96
N ARG A 454 28.64 10.39 16.17
CA ARG A 454 27.96 9.51 17.14
C ARG A 454 26.69 10.16 17.63
N PRO A 455 25.64 10.23 16.78
CA PRO A 455 24.37 10.78 17.19
C PRO A 455 23.70 9.85 18.21
N SER A 456 23.05 10.46 19.20
CA SER A 456 22.28 9.71 20.21
C SER A 456 21.00 10.44 20.56
N ASP A 457 19.98 9.67 20.96
CA ASP A 457 18.69 10.17 21.40
C ASP A 457 18.16 9.35 22.58
N HIS A 458 18.09 9.95 23.78
CA HIS A 458 17.62 9.29 24.99
C HIS A 458 16.48 10.10 25.60
N ARG A 459 15.27 9.53 25.66
CA ARG A 459 14.10 10.26 26.17
C ARG A 459 12.93 9.43 26.65
N TRP A 460 12.14 10.03 27.51
CA TRP A 460 10.83 9.51 27.88
C TRP A 460 9.74 10.07 26.97
N LEU A 461 8.81 9.20 26.59
CA LEU A 461 7.66 9.49 25.75
C LEU A 461 6.39 9.07 26.50
N LEU A 462 5.42 9.98 26.60
CA LEU A 462 4.11 9.67 27.18
C LEU A 462 3.06 9.67 26.04
N ARG A 463 2.30 8.60 25.95
CA ARG A 463 1.30 8.38 24.90
C ARG A 463 -0.05 8.04 25.52
N PRO A 464 -0.89 9.06 25.83
CA PRO A 464 -2.26 8.82 26.25
C PRO A 464 -3.13 8.40 25.06
N SER A 465 -4.08 7.50 25.31
CA SER A 465 -5.12 7.12 24.38
C SER A 465 -6.46 6.92 25.05
N VAL A 466 -7.55 7.16 24.31
CA VAL A 466 -8.92 6.96 24.72
C VAL A 466 -9.72 6.38 23.56
N ASP A 467 -10.42 5.27 23.81
CA ASP A 467 -11.35 4.64 22.90
C ASP A 467 -12.73 4.51 23.54
N ILE A 468 -13.75 4.97 22.84
CA ILE A 468 -15.15 4.83 23.26
C ILE A 468 -15.93 4.23 22.10
N GLU A 469 -16.59 3.12 22.33
CA GLU A 469 -17.54 2.53 21.37
C GLU A 469 -18.88 2.31 22.03
N TYR A 470 -19.92 2.84 21.43
CA TYR A 470 -21.31 2.61 21.86
C TYR A 470 -22.14 2.13 20.69
N GLN A 471 -22.87 1.05 20.88
CA GLN A 471 -23.81 0.51 19.90
C GLN A 471 -25.20 0.44 20.54
N THR A 472 -26.18 0.98 19.83
CA THR A 472 -27.57 0.98 20.29
C THR A 472 -28.21 -0.39 20.13
N ARG A 473 -29.41 -0.52 20.68
CA ARG A 473 -30.23 -1.73 20.62
C ARG A 473 -30.32 -2.25 19.18
N GLN A 474 -30.14 -3.57 19.00
CA GLN A 474 -30.18 -4.27 17.71
C GLN A 474 -29.14 -3.77 16.69
N TRP A 475 -28.08 -3.09 17.15
CA TRP A 475 -27.00 -2.61 16.27
C TRP A 475 -27.46 -1.60 15.20
N HIS A 476 -28.52 -0.84 15.49
CA HIS A 476 -29.01 0.17 14.56
C HIS A 476 -28.03 1.31 14.40
N GLU A 477 -27.40 1.73 15.48
CA GLU A 477 -26.43 2.83 15.47
C GLU A 477 -25.15 2.40 16.17
N THR A 478 -24.04 2.90 15.66
CA THR A 478 -22.71 2.71 16.25
C THR A 478 -22.03 4.05 16.31
N TYR A 479 -21.51 4.38 17.47
CA TYR A 479 -20.70 5.58 17.72
C TYR A 479 -19.33 5.11 18.18
N LYS A 480 -18.26 5.66 17.58
CA LYS A 480 -16.89 5.43 18.04
C LYS A 480 -16.17 6.77 18.13
N LEU A 481 -15.46 6.97 19.20
CA LEU A 481 -14.54 8.06 19.41
C LEU A 481 -13.19 7.44 19.77
N HIS A 482 -12.16 7.82 19.05
CA HIS A 482 -10.79 7.40 19.31
C HIS A 482 -9.88 8.61 19.34
N TYR A 483 -9.08 8.71 20.37
CA TYR A 483 -7.99 9.65 20.50
C TYR A 483 -6.72 8.93 20.87
N ASP A 484 -5.62 9.24 20.17
CA ASP A 484 -4.29 8.77 20.51
C ASP A 484 -3.23 9.82 20.26
N THR A 485 -2.11 9.66 20.95
CA THR A 485 -0.91 10.44 20.73
C THR A 485 0.21 9.52 20.28
N GLU A 486 0.83 9.86 19.16
CA GLU A 486 2.03 9.20 18.65
C GLU A 486 3.22 10.15 18.73
N MET A 487 4.35 9.65 19.18
CA MET A 487 5.62 10.35 19.02
C MET A 487 6.50 9.59 18.05
N ARG A 488 6.96 10.27 17.00
CA ARG A 488 7.83 9.70 15.98
C ARG A 488 9.26 9.90 16.41
N PRO A 489 10.02 8.81 16.62
CA PRO A 489 11.44 8.91 16.96
C PRO A 489 12.22 9.55 15.82
N LEU A 490 13.37 10.11 16.15
CA LEU A 490 14.29 10.72 15.19
C LEU A 490 14.99 9.64 14.36
N ASN A 491 15.24 9.96 13.10
CA ASN A 491 16.21 9.22 12.30
C ASN A 491 17.60 9.78 12.61
N LEU A 492 18.46 9.00 13.25
CA LEU A 492 19.80 9.45 13.65
C LEU A 492 20.65 9.89 12.46
N ALA A 493 20.46 9.32 11.27
CA ALA A 493 21.16 9.76 10.06
C ALA A 493 20.84 11.22 9.67
N GLN A 494 19.64 11.71 10.01
CA GLN A 494 19.26 13.11 9.80
C GLN A 494 19.88 14.08 10.81
N MET A 495 20.40 13.57 11.93
CA MET A 495 21.06 14.37 12.96
C MET A 495 22.57 14.53 12.71
N VAL A 496 23.12 13.80 11.76
CA VAL A 496 24.56 13.82 11.47
C VAL A 496 24.90 15.02 10.59
N ASP A 497 25.73 15.91 11.08
CA ASP A 497 26.19 17.09 10.32
C ASP A 497 27.28 16.71 9.30
N LEU A 498 26.92 15.85 8.36
CA LEU A 498 27.76 15.45 7.23
C LEU A 498 26.99 15.70 5.92
N ILE A 499 27.73 16.20 4.93
CA ILE A 499 27.16 16.57 3.64
C ILE A 499 27.20 15.35 2.71
N ASP A 500 26.06 15.01 2.11
CA ASP A 500 25.93 14.00 1.06
C ASP A 500 25.87 14.67 -0.30
N THR A 501 26.84 14.43 -1.14
CA THR A 501 26.97 14.95 -2.52
C THR A 501 26.87 13.83 -3.58
N SER A 502 26.40 12.64 -3.20
CA SER A 502 26.26 11.51 -4.12
C SER A 502 25.35 11.84 -5.31
N ASN A 503 24.36 12.72 -5.10
CA ASN A 503 23.61 13.35 -6.17
C ASN A 503 24.01 14.82 -6.31
N PRO A 504 24.70 15.23 -7.39
CA PRO A 504 25.21 16.60 -7.55
C PRO A 504 24.11 17.68 -7.53
N LEU A 505 22.89 17.35 -7.98
CA LEU A 505 21.74 18.27 -7.99
C LEU A 505 20.91 18.24 -6.69
N ALA A 506 21.18 17.34 -5.76
CA ALA A 506 20.37 17.15 -4.56
C ALA A 506 21.23 16.88 -3.31
N ILE A 507 21.90 17.91 -2.84
CA ILE A 507 22.82 17.84 -1.69
C ILE A 507 22.03 17.66 -0.40
N GLN A 508 22.38 16.67 0.42
CA GLN A 508 21.74 16.42 1.71
C GLN A 508 22.64 16.88 2.86
N LYS A 509 22.05 17.57 3.83
CA LYS A 509 22.69 17.97 5.09
C LYS A 509 21.90 17.44 6.27
N GLY A 510 22.58 17.10 7.35
CA GLY A 510 21.90 16.75 8.60
C GLY A 510 21.68 17.95 9.52
N ASN A 511 20.97 17.72 10.62
CA ASN A 511 20.70 18.73 11.64
C ASN A 511 20.72 18.08 13.04
N PRO A 512 21.75 18.32 13.85
CA PRO A 512 21.86 17.77 15.22
C PRO A 512 20.76 18.26 16.19
N ASP A 513 20.15 19.41 15.92
CA ASP A 513 19.16 20.05 16.80
C ASP A 513 17.72 19.54 16.62
N LEU A 514 17.54 18.46 15.87
CA LEU A 514 16.22 17.89 15.61
C LEU A 514 15.54 17.41 16.89
N ARG A 515 14.21 17.61 16.92
CA ARG A 515 13.31 17.13 17.97
C ARG A 515 12.28 16.17 17.41
N PRO A 516 11.83 15.17 18.17
CA PRO A 516 10.79 14.27 17.72
C PRO A 516 9.49 14.98 17.39
N SER A 517 8.79 14.48 16.39
CA SER A 517 7.46 14.94 16.06
C SER A 517 6.41 14.31 16.99
N ILE A 518 5.48 15.12 17.49
CA ILE A 518 4.33 14.67 18.29
C ILE A 518 3.08 14.80 17.43
N VAL A 519 2.37 13.70 17.27
CA VAL A 519 1.14 13.61 16.46
C VAL A 519 -0.03 13.29 17.37
N HIS A 520 -1.07 14.12 17.31
CA HIS A 520 -2.34 13.91 17.98
C HIS A 520 -3.39 13.51 16.95
N ASN A 521 -4.01 12.36 17.13
CA ASN A 521 -5.08 11.87 16.27
C ASN A 521 -6.40 11.86 17.03
N LEU A 522 -7.43 12.42 16.46
CA LEU A 522 -8.80 12.31 16.92
C LEU A 522 -9.67 11.78 15.80
N SER A 523 -10.39 10.70 16.02
CA SER A 523 -11.32 10.16 15.03
C SER A 523 -12.68 9.87 15.61
N PHE A 524 -13.71 10.12 14.81
CA PHE A 524 -15.10 9.86 15.11
C PHE A 524 -15.74 9.05 13.99
N LEU A 525 -16.52 8.04 14.37
CA LEU A 525 -17.33 7.26 13.46
C LEU A 525 -18.76 7.20 13.96
N PHE A 526 -19.68 7.53 13.09
CA PHE A 526 -21.11 7.32 13.29
C PHE A 526 -21.66 6.43 12.16
N SER A 527 -22.32 5.36 12.51
CA SER A 527 -23.00 4.49 11.55
C SER A 527 -24.45 4.30 12.00
N SER A 528 -25.38 4.57 11.12
CA SER A 528 -26.80 4.33 11.36
C SER A 528 -27.37 3.43 10.27
N ARG A 529 -28.15 2.43 10.70
CA ARG A 529 -28.96 1.60 9.82
C ARG A 529 -30.40 2.03 9.91
N PHE A 530 -31.01 2.22 8.78
CA PHE A 530 -32.41 2.63 8.71
C PHE A 530 -33.19 1.73 7.72
N GLY A 531 -34.47 1.63 7.95
CA GLY A 531 -35.31 0.75 7.15
C GLY A 531 -34.98 -0.73 7.33
N THR A 532 -35.35 -1.51 6.34
CA THR A 532 -35.10 -2.94 6.32
C THR A 532 -34.02 -3.27 5.29
N HIS A 533 -33.08 -4.18 5.63
CA HIS A 533 -32.13 -4.82 4.70
C HIS A 533 -31.15 -3.88 3.96
N GLY A 534 -30.06 -3.55 4.60
CA GLY A 534 -28.87 -3.02 3.92
C GLY A 534 -28.84 -1.51 3.68
N GLN A 535 -29.83 -0.76 4.14
CA GLN A 535 -29.80 0.69 4.07
C GLN A 535 -29.01 1.25 5.27
N PHE A 536 -28.05 2.13 5.00
CA PHE A 536 -27.22 2.70 6.04
C PHE A 536 -26.67 4.08 5.65
N ALA A 537 -26.32 4.85 6.66
CA ALA A 537 -25.49 6.03 6.56
C ALA A 537 -24.25 5.83 7.47
N LEU A 538 -23.10 6.20 6.98
CA LEU A 538 -21.84 6.07 7.70
C LEU A 538 -21.05 7.36 7.55
N LEU A 539 -20.82 8.05 8.66
CA LEU A 539 -19.95 9.20 8.77
C LEU A 539 -18.64 8.79 9.42
N ARG A 540 -17.54 9.14 8.81
CA ARG A 540 -16.19 9.10 9.40
C ARG A 540 -15.62 10.50 9.40
N SER A 541 -14.98 10.88 10.47
CA SER A 541 -14.30 12.16 10.61
C SER A 541 -13.02 11.97 11.40
N SER A 542 -11.93 12.57 10.97
CA SER A 542 -10.67 12.54 11.70
C SER A 542 -9.92 13.86 11.59
N ALA A 543 -9.26 14.24 12.66
CA ALA A 543 -8.35 15.37 12.73
C ALA A 543 -6.99 14.90 13.24
N THR A 544 -5.93 15.34 12.57
CA THR A 544 -4.54 15.07 12.96
C THR A 544 -3.81 16.38 13.12
N VAL A 545 -3.17 16.59 14.27
CA VAL A 545 -2.34 17.77 14.55
C VAL A 545 -0.92 17.30 14.80
N MET A 546 0.06 17.92 14.14
CA MET A 546 1.46 17.55 14.20
C MET A 546 2.27 18.70 14.79
N ASN A 547 2.85 18.47 15.96
CA ASN A 547 3.77 19.40 16.59
C ASN A 547 5.21 18.98 16.32
N SER A 548 6.09 19.94 16.11
CA SER A 548 7.52 19.71 15.83
C SER A 548 7.75 18.75 14.67
N LEU A 549 6.90 18.78 13.62
CA LEU A 549 7.09 17.91 12.46
C LEU A 549 8.48 18.09 11.88
N VAL A 550 9.21 16.99 11.67
CA VAL A 550 10.46 17.02 10.92
C VAL A 550 10.10 17.18 9.44
N ALA A 551 10.32 18.38 8.94
CA ALA A 551 10.13 18.79 7.55
C ALA A 551 11.51 19.06 6.91
N VAL A 552 11.54 19.48 5.65
CA VAL A 552 12.78 19.74 4.92
C VAL A 552 12.87 21.22 4.59
N ASN A 553 13.97 21.85 4.95
CA ASN A 553 14.35 23.15 4.40
C ASN A 553 15.07 22.91 3.07
N SER A 554 14.50 23.40 1.98
CA SER A 554 15.10 23.33 0.65
C SER A 554 15.61 24.71 0.22
N ILE A 555 16.86 24.75 -0.23
CA ILE A 555 17.51 25.94 -0.79
C ILE A 555 17.91 25.60 -2.22
N TYR A 556 17.42 26.37 -3.19
CA TYR A 556 17.63 26.14 -4.60
C TYR A 556 18.57 27.19 -5.21
N ASP A 557 19.59 26.74 -5.91
CA ASP A 557 20.48 27.62 -6.71
C ASP A 557 20.00 27.65 -8.17
N LYS A 558 19.52 28.81 -8.61
CA LYS A 558 19.00 28.99 -9.99
C LYS A 558 20.04 28.84 -11.11
N ASN A 559 21.30 29.11 -10.81
CA ASN A 559 22.33 29.09 -11.84
C ASN A 559 22.77 27.65 -12.18
N THR A 560 22.72 26.78 -11.20
CA THR A 560 23.16 25.39 -11.33
C THR A 560 22.01 24.38 -11.30
N GLY A 561 20.86 24.78 -10.74
CA GLY A 561 19.75 23.85 -10.49
C GLY A 561 19.97 22.95 -9.26
N VAL A 562 21.01 23.20 -8.47
CA VAL A 562 21.33 22.43 -7.27
C VAL A 562 20.35 22.78 -6.17
N SER A 563 19.77 21.75 -5.58
CA SER A 563 18.95 21.86 -4.35
C SER A 563 19.71 21.35 -3.14
N THR A 564 19.76 22.13 -2.09
CA THR A 564 20.31 21.69 -0.78
C THR A 564 19.14 21.43 0.16
N PHE A 565 19.10 20.24 0.77
CA PHE A 565 18.05 19.81 1.67
C PHE A 565 18.60 19.62 3.08
N MET A 566 17.91 20.17 4.07
CA MET A 566 18.25 20.03 5.49
C MET A 566 16.98 19.75 6.31
N PRO A 567 16.92 18.71 7.14
CA PRO A 567 15.77 18.45 7.99
C PRO A 567 15.66 19.50 9.10
N VAL A 568 14.45 19.99 9.35
CA VAL A 568 14.14 21.03 10.34
C VAL A 568 12.80 20.74 11.02
N ASN A 569 12.62 21.19 12.26
CA ASN A 569 11.33 21.07 12.94
C ASN A 569 10.42 22.24 12.60
N VAL A 570 9.19 21.95 12.19
CA VAL A 570 8.18 22.94 11.83
C VAL A 570 6.85 22.67 12.56
N ASN A 571 6.23 23.73 13.06
CA ASN A 571 4.91 23.71 13.67
C ASN A 571 3.86 24.28 12.73
N GLY A 572 2.59 23.86 12.91
CA GLY A 572 1.45 24.36 12.17
C GLY A 572 0.93 23.37 11.13
N ASN A 573 1.39 22.13 11.16
CA ASN A 573 0.89 21.06 10.29
C ASN A 573 -0.34 20.39 10.92
N TRP A 574 -1.46 20.36 10.19
CA TRP A 574 -2.65 19.64 10.60
C TRP A 574 -3.51 19.24 9.41
N ALA A 575 -4.28 18.19 9.58
CA ALA A 575 -5.17 17.66 8.56
C ALA A 575 -6.54 17.34 9.14
N TYR A 576 -7.57 17.50 8.34
CA TYR A 576 -8.94 17.09 8.65
C TYR A 576 -9.50 16.28 7.49
N ASN A 577 -10.02 15.09 7.77
CA ASN A 577 -10.63 14.21 6.79
C ASN A 577 -12.04 13.86 7.25
N SER A 578 -13.01 13.93 6.35
CA SER A 578 -14.38 13.52 6.61
C SER A 578 -14.96 12.78 5.41
N SER A 579 -15.73 11.73 5.65
CA SER A 579 -16.45 11.03 4.60
C SER A 579 -17.84 10.59 5.04
N ILE A 580 -18.78 10.64 4.11
CA ILE A 580 -20.16 10.19 4.28
C ILE A 580 -20.47 9.15 3.20
N ASP A 581 -20.80 7.94 3.63
CA ASP A 581 -21.32 6.88 2.78
C ASP A 581 -22.82 6.71 3.02
N LEU A 582 -23.61 6.79 1.98
CA LEU A 582 -25.05 6.56 2.02
C LEU A 582 -25.42 5.42 1.07
N HIS A 583 -26.16 4.45 1.56
CA HIS A 583 -26.79 3.42 0.75
C HIS A 583 -28.28 3.38 1.06
N ARG A 584 -29.13 3.61 0.06
CA ARG A 584 -30.59 3.65 0.22
C ARG A 584 -31.31 3.00 -0.96
N ALA A 585 -32.32 2.19 -0.65
CA ALA A 585 -33.31 1.73 -1.64
C ALA A 585 -34.34 2.83 -1.88
N LEU A 586 -34.55 3.19 -3.14
CA LEU A 586 -35.51 4.22 -3.56
C LEU A 586 -36.92 3.66 -3.81
N THR A 587 -37.02 2.33 -4.01
CA THR A 587 -38.28 1.63 -4.24
C THR A 587 -38.56 0.58 -3.16
N LYS A 588 -39.81 0.28 -2.91
CA LYS A 588 -40.24 -0.73 -1.90
C LYS A 588 -39.76 -2.14 -2.23
N ASP A 589 -39.74 -2.50 -3.50
CA ASP A 589 -39.22 -3.77 -4.02
C ASP A 589 -37.69 -3.81 -4.13
N ARG A 590 -37.00 -2.66 -3.80
CA ARG A 590 -35.54 -2.49 -3.78
C ARG A 590 -34.87 -2.79 -5.11
N ASN A 591 -35.58 -2.67 -6.18
CA ASN A 591 -35.00 -2.79 -7.51
C ASN A 591 -34.16 -1.57 -7.89
N LEU A 592 -34.47 -0.40 -7.31
CA LEU A 592 -33.71 0.85 -7.50
C LEU A 592 -33.02 1.27 -6.21
N ASN A 593 -31.69 1.36 -6.26
CA ASN A 593 -30.84 1.72 -5.12
C ASN A 593 -29.93 2.89 -5.49
N ILE A 594 -29.64 3.74 -4.54
CA ILE A 594 -28.66 4.80 -4.65
C ILE A 594 -27.52 4.55 -3.64
N GLU A 595 -26.29 4.67 -4.12
CA GLU A 595 -25.08 4.71 -3.32
C GLU A 595 -24.41 6.05 -3.54
N SER A 596 -24.06 6.73 -2.47
CA SER A 596 -23.36 8.01 -2.50
C SER A 596 -22.15 7.93 -1.56
N HIS A 597 -21.00 8.32 -2.07
CA HIS A 597 -19.80 8.52 -1.28
C HIS A 597 -19.33 9.96 -1.47
N THR A 598 -19.28 10.72 -0.38
CA THR A 598 -18.75 12.08 -0.35
C THR A 598 -17.56 12.10 0.58
N SER A 599 -16.43 12.64 0.14
CA SER A 599 -15.28 12.89 1.01
C SER A 599 -14.80 14.32 0.91
N TYR A 600 -14.30 14.82 2.02
CA TYR A 600 -13.63 16.10 2.14
C TYR A 600 -12.34 15.91 2.92
N ASN A 601 -11.23 16.28 2.30
CA ASN A 601 -9.91 16.26 2.90
C ASN A 601 -9.36 17.69 2.90
N TYR A 602 -8.93 18.14 4.05
CA TYR A 602 -8.24 19.42 4.22
C TYR A 602 -6.87 19.17 4.81
N GLN A 603 -5.86 19.79 4.23
CA GLN A 603 -4.50 19.76 4.74
C GLN A 603 -3.94 21.19 4.83
N HIS A 604 -3.46 21.54 6.00
CA HIS A 604 -2.62 22.72 6.23
C HIS A 604 -1.20 22.23 6.46
N SER A 605 -0.32 22.45 5.50
CA SER A 605 1.09 22.07 5.56
C SER A 605 1.95 23.30 5.72
N ALA A 606 2.87 23.26 6.66
CA ALA A 606 3.91 24.25 6.84
C ALA A 606 5.27 23.58 6.60
N ASP A 607 6.12 24.25 5.87
CA ASP A 607 7.46 23.79 5.48
C ASP A 607 8.43 24.98 5.53
N ILE A 608 9.72 24.74 5.39
CA ILE A 608 10.72 25.79 5.25
C ILE A 608 11.32 25.73 3.85
N LYS A 609 11.43 26.88 3.23
CA LYS A 609 11.94 27.03 1.88
C LYS A 609 12.79 28.29 1.82
N ASP A 610 13.99 28.20 1.30
CA ASP A 610 14.96 29.30 1.29
C ASP A 610 15.07 29.98 2.68
N ASN A 611 15.07 29.19 3.76
CA ASN A 611 15.06 29.60 5.16
C ASN A 611 13.82 30.41 5.61
N ALA A 612 12.76 30.47 4.80
CA ALA A 612 11.50 31.11 5.14
C ALA A 612 10.37 30.09 5.29
N LYS A 613 9.44 30.33 6.22
CA LYS A 613 8.29 29.46 6.41
C LYS A 613 7.30 29.63 5.25
N SER A 614 7.02 28.54 4.56
CA SER A 614 6.00 28.44 3.52
C SER A 614 4.81 27.65 4.03
N THR A 615 3.59 28.05 3.66
CA THR A 615 2.36 27.35 4.06
C THR A 615 1.47 27.08 2.87
N VAL A 616 0.94 25.86 2.83
CA VAL A 616 -0.01 25.41 1.81
C VAL A 616 -1.32 25.01 2.47
N LYS A 617 -2.41 25.45 1.88
CA LYS A 617 -3.77 24.99 2.20
C LYS A 617 -4.29 24.20 1.02
N GLN A 618 -4.58 22.91 1.25
CA GLN A 618 -5.14 22.05 0.23
C GLN A 618 -6.53 21.57 0.62
N HIS A 619 -7.45 21.61 -0.32
CA HIS A 619 -8.81 21.10 -0.21
C HIS A 619 -9.02 20.05 -1.29
N ILE A 620 -9.47 18.87 -0.91
CA ILE A 620 -9.89 17.83 -1.85
C ILE A 620 -11.34 17.47 -1.52
N VAL A 621 -12.22 17.63 -2.49
CA VAL A 621 -13.63 17.23 -2.40
C VAL A 621 -13.89 16.16 -3.44
N GLU A 622 -14.39 15.02 -3.00
CA GLU A 622 -14.79 13.94 -3.89
C GLU A 622 -16.25 13.58 -3.68
N GLN A 623 -16.95 13.39 -4.77
CA GLN A 623 -18.34 12.90 -4.78
C GLN A 623 -18.46 11.78 -5.79
N ASN A 624 -18.89 10.61 -5.35
CA ASN A 624 -19.21 9.48 -6.20
C ASN A 624 -20.66 9.08 -5.99
N LEU A 625 -21.40 8.97 -7.09
CA LEU A 625 -22.79 8.54 -7.10
C LEU A 625 -22.95 7.31 -7.97
N LYS A 626 -23.71 6.34 -7.48
CA LYS A 626 -24.15 5.16 -8.23
C LYS A 626 -25.65 5.00 -8.06
N LEU A 627 -26.37 4.98 -9.17
CA LEU A 627 -27.77 4.62 -9.23
C LEU A 627 -27.89 3.24 -9.87
N GLU A 628 -28.34 2.25 -9.12
CA GLU A 628 -28.44 0.87 -9.58
C GLU A 628 -29.90 0.44 -9.67
N TYR A 629 -30.32 0.05 -10.87
CA TYR A 629 -31.58 -0.65 -11.10
C TYR A 629 -31.31 -2.13 -11.37
N LYS A 630 -31.87 -3.02 -10.56
CA LYS A 630 -31.63 -4.45 -10.63
C LYS A 630 -32.95 -5.23 -10.68
N ARG A 631 -33.07 -6.09 -11.65
CA ARG A 631 -34.15 -7.06 -11.80
C ARG A 631 -33.57 -8.44 -12.14
N LYS A 632 -34.34 -9.53 -12.02
CA LYS A 632 -33.82 -10.91 -12.11
C LYS A 632 -32.79 -11.19 -13.22
N GLN A 633 -32.99 -10.62 -14.42
CA GLN A 633 -32.15 -10.88 -15.60
C GLN A 633 -31.38 -9.66 -16.07
N PHE A 634 -31.48 -8.54 -15.35
CA PHE A 634 -30.94 -7.26 -15.80
C PHE A 634 -30.49 -6.40 -14.62
N ALA A 635 -29.31 -5.84 -14.71
CA ALA A 635 -28.83 -4.83 -13.79
C ALA A 635 -28.18 -3.69 -14.58
N LEU A 636 -28.66 -2.48 -14.36
CA LEU A 636 -28.10 -1.26 -14.91
C LEU A 636 -27.62 -0.38 -13.76
N SER A 637 -26.37 0.06 -13.81
CA SER A 637 -25.83 1.05 -12.89
C SER A 637 -25.41 2.29 -13.67
N LEU A 638 -25.91 3.43 -13.30
CA LEU A 638 -25.41 4.73 -13.74
C LEU A 638 -24.41 5.23 -12.70
N LEU A 639 -23.28 5.72 -13.16
CA LEU A 639 -22.14 6.10 -12.34
C LEU A 639 -21.77 7.56 -12.65
N SER A 640 -21.45 8.31 -11.62
CA SER A 640 -20.91 9.67 -11.75
C SER A 640 -19.94 9.94 -10.62
N GLY A 641 -18.82 10.55 -10.93
CA GLY A 641 -17.81 10.96 -9.95
C GLY A 641 -17.24 12.33 -10.30
N ILE A 642 -16.93 13.12 -9.28
CA ILE A 642 -16.19 14.37 -9.40
C ILE A 642 -15.18 14.43 -8.26
N SER A 643 -13.97 14.84 -8.57
CA SER A 643 -12.91 15.14 -7.61
C SER A 643 -12.36 16.52 -7.93
N TRP A 644 -12.52 17.45 -6.99
CA TRP A 644 -11.93 18.77 -7.05
C TRP A 644 -10.77 18.85 -6.07
N ASN A 645 -9.61 19.29 -6.54
CA ASN A 645 -8.42 19.53 -5.74
C ASN A 645 -8.02 21.00 -5.90
N GLY A 646 -8.22 21.77 -4.85
CA GLY A 646 -7.85 23.18 -4.76
C GLY A 646 -6.67 23.38 -3.82
N MET A 647 -5.66 24.09 -4.27
CA MET A 647 -4.48 24.42 -3.47
C MET A 647 -4.21 25.91 -3.49
N ARG A 648 -3.91 26.46 -2.32
CA ARG A 648 -3.50 27.85 -2.14
C ARG A 648 -2.13 27.91 -1.45
N LEU A 649 -1.19 28.57 -2.12
CA LEU A 649 0.14 28.88 -1.62
C LEU A 649 0.35 30.38 -1.69
N ILE A 650 0.97 30.98 -0.68
CA ILE A 650 1.26 32.41 -0.67
C ILE A 650 2.26 32.75 -1.78
N GLY A 651 1.91 33.71 -2.63
CA GLY A 651 2.77 34.16 -3.74
C GLY A 651 2.71 33.31 -5.02
N VAL A 652 1.79 32.35 -5.08
CA VAL A 652 1.51 31.54 -6.28
C VAL A 652 0.02 31.59 -6.58
N ASP A 653 -0.35 31.56 -7.87
CA ASP A 653 -1.75 31.51 -8.28
C ASP A 653 -2.45 30.26 -7.73
N ASP A 654 -3.72 30.41 -7.36
CA ASP A 654 -4.53 29.30 -6.85
C ASP A 654 -4.61 28.18 -7.90
N ILE A 655 -4.20 26.97 -7.52
CA ILE A 655 -4.23 25.78 -8.39
C ILE A 655 -5.54 25.04 -8.16
N ASN A 656 -6.28 24.78 -9.23
CA ASN A 656 -7.55 24.08 -9.19
C ASN A 656 -7.61 23.00 -10.26
N ASN A 657 -7.62 21.73 -9.84
CA ASN A 657 -7.80 20.61 -10.73
C ASN A 657 -9.17 19.98 -10.51
N VAL A 658 -9.86 19.68 -11.59
CA VAL A 658 -11.15 18.97 -11.55
C VAL A 658 -11.06 17.72 -12.43
N ASN A 659 -11.25 16.58 -11.81
CA ASN A 659 -11.42 15.31 -12.49
C ASN A 659 -12.87 14.87 -12.34
N PHE A 660 -13.54 14.53 -13.43
CA PHE A 660 -14.89 14.01 -13.35
C PHE A 660 -15.08 12.84 -14.30
N ASN A 661 -15.95 11.96 -13.91
CA ASN A 661 -16.30 10.80 -14.71
C ASN A 661 -17.80 10.54 -14.66
N TYR A 662 -18.33 9.96 -15.73
CA TYR A 662 -19.69 9.48 -15.78
C TYR A 662 -19.80 8.31 -16.75
N GLY A 663 -20.75 7.42 -16.49
CA GLY A 663 -20.88 6.23 -17.30
C GLY A 663 -21.99 5.29 -16.87
N ALA A 664 -22.02 4.15 -17.50
CA ALA A 664 -22.99 3.11 -17.23
C ALA A 664 -22.34 1.73 -17.22
N ASN A 665 -22.84 0.89 -16.32
CA ASN A 665 -22.50 -0.53 -16.27
C ASN A 665 -23.81 -1.32 -16.47
N LEU A 666 -23.81 -2.22 -17.44
CA LEU A 666 -24.93 -3.07 -17.78
C LEU A 666 -24.54 -4.54 -17.61
N GLN A 667 -25.37 -5.29 -16.91
CA GLN A 667 -25.34 -6.75 -16.84
C GLN A 667 -26.69 -7.28 -17.28
N ALA A 668 -26.71 -8.25 -18.21
CA ALA A 668 -27.94 -8.82 -18.74
C ALA A 668 -27.76 -10.31 -19.02
N ASP A 669 -28.79 -11.08 -18.61
CA ASP A 669 -28.95 -12.47 -19.03
C ASP A 669 -29.73 -12.48 -20.34
N LEU A 670 -29.10 -12.91 -21.41
CA LEU A 670 -29.63 -13.00 -22.75
C LEU A 670 -30.14 -14.42 -23.03
N PRO A 671 -30.96 -14.62 -24.11
CA PRO A 671 -31.29 -15.96 -24.60
C PRO A 671 -30.03 -16.83 -24.80
N PHE A 672 -30.18 -18.14 -24.89
CA PHE A 672 -29.12 -19.14 -25.10
C PHE A 672 -28.09 -19.23 -23.98
N LYS A 673 -28.46 -18.87 -22.74
CA LYS A 673 -27.56 -18.85 -21.55
C LYS A 673 -26.37 -17.92 -21.71
N LEU A 674 -26.49 -16.90 -22.52
CA LEU A 674 -25.48 -15.85 -22.66
C LEU A 674 -25.64 -14.83 -21.51
N HIS A 675 -24.53 -14.45 -20.91
CA HIS A 675 -24.48 -13.38 -19.94
C HIS A 675 -23.56 -12.26 -20.49
N LEU A 676 -24.15 -11.08 -20.66
CA LEU A 676 -23.46 -9.87 -21.10
C LEU A 676 -23.10 -9.01 -19.88
N SER A 677 -21.87 -8.54 -19.79
CA SER A 677 -21.44 -7.49 -18.87
C SER A 677 -20.66 -6.45 -19.67
N THR A 678 -21.04 -5.20 -19.58
CA THR A 678 -20.33 -4.12 -20.26
C THR A 678 -20.32 -2.87 -19.40
N ASP A 679 -19.22 -2.15 -19.40
CA ASP A 679 -19.07 -0.85 -18.78
C ASP A 679 -18.50 0.17 -19.78
N ILE A 680 -19.12 1.33 -19.80
CA ILE A 680 -18.68 2.48 -20.57
C ILE A 680 -18.57 3.67 -19.63
N ARG A 681 -17.41 4.34 -19.63
CA ARG A 681 -17.17 5.46 -18.74
C ARG A 681 -16.30 6.53 -19.40
N MET A 682 -16.77 7.76 -19.39
CA MET A 682 -16.01 8.94 -19.76
C MET A 682 -15.21 9.42 -18.56
N TYR A 683 -13.93 9.64 -18.72
CA TYR A 683 -13.04 10.28 -17.77
C TYR A 683 -12.56 11.60 -18.35
N SER A 684 -12.74 12.68 -17.60
CA SER A 684 -12.37 14.02 -18.03
C SER A 684 -11.50 14.71 -16.98
N ARG A 685 -10.45 15.38 -17.43
CA ARG A 685 -9.49 16.07 -16.58
C ARG A 685 -9.38 17.52 -17.01
N ARG A 686 -9.34 18.45 -16.05
CA ARG A 686 -9.27 19.89 -16.27
C ARG A 686 -8.38 20.54 -15.23
N GLY A 687 -7.78 21.70 -15.60
CA GLY A 687 -6.99 22.53 -14.68
C GLY A 687 -5.54 22.05 -14.49
N TYR A 688 -5.02 21.19 -15.37
CA TYR A 688 -3.63 20.77 -15.36
C TYR A 688 -2.73 21.83 -15.99
N ALA A 689 -1.48 21.96 -15.51
CA ALA A 689 -0.51 22.91 -16.05
C ALA A 689 -0.10 22.49 -17.47
N ASP A 690 0.17 21.22 -17.65
CA ASP A 690 0.35 20.63 -18.96
C ASP A 690 -1.03 20.42 -19.61
N ARG A 691 -1.28 21.16 -20.69
CA ARG A 691 -2.56 21.07 -21.41
C ARG A 691 -2.80 19.70 -22.05
N SER A 692 -1.75 18.94 -22.35
CA SER A 692 -1.85 17.59 -22.91
C SER A 692 -2.53 16.62 -21.92
N LEU A 693 -2.46 16.91 -20.61
CA LEU A 693 -3.10 16.14 -19.55
C LEU A 693 -4.58 16.52 -19.34
N CYS A 694 -5.06 17.61 -19.96
CA CYS A 694 -6.46 18.00 -19.95
C CYS A 694 -7.27 17.19 -20.97
N THR A 695 -7.53 15.92 -20.68
CA THR A 695 -8.06 14.92 -21.60
C THR A 695 -9.53 14.59 -21.41
N ASN A 696 -10.13 13.95 -22.39
CA ASN A 696 -11.39 13.22 -22.31
C ASN A 696 -11.15 11.81 -22.85
N ASN A 697 -11.25 10.82 -21.99
CA ASN A 697 -10.98 9.43 -22.33
C ASN A 697 -12.24 8.59 -22.11
N LEU A 698 -12.78 8.01 -23.18
CA LEU A 698 -13.94 7.12 -23.13
C LEU A 698 -13.45 5.68 -23.05
N LEU A 699 -13.48 5.11 -21.84
CA LEU A 699 -13.14 3.71 -21.64
C LEU A 699 -14.38 2.85 -21.81
N TRP A 700 -14.28 1.85 -22.69
CA TRP A 700 -15.33 0.88 -22.90
C TRP A 700 -14.79 -0.54 -22.82
N ASN A 701 -15.33 -1.31 -21.84
CA ASN A 701 -15.04 -2.73 -21.64
C ASN A 701 -16.31 -3.55 -21.88
N ALA A 702 -16.16 -4.74 -22.43
CA ALA A 702 -17.27 -5.66 -22.62
C ALA A 702 -16.84 -7.10 -22.40
N GLN A 703 -17.76 -7.89 -21.88
CA GLN A 703 -17.60 -9.33 -21.72
C GLN A 703 -18.89 -10.03 -22.02
N ILE A 704 -18.81 -11.09 -22.80
CA ILE A 704 -19.91 -12.02 -22.99
C ILE A 704 -19.46 -13.42 -22.56
N ASN A 705 -20.27 -14.11 -21.81
CA ASN A 705 -19.95 -15.46 -21.38
C ASN A 705 -21.15 -16.40 -21.45
N SER A 706 -20.87 -17.68 -21.56
CA SER A 706 -21.89 -18.74 -21.55
C SER A 706 -21.41 -19.94 -20.76
N THR A 707 -22.36 -20.63 -20.13
CA THR A 707 -22.07 -21.83 -19.34
C THR A 707 -22.63 -23.08 -19.98
N PHE A 708 -21.81 -24.12 -20.06
CA PHE A 708 -22.11 -25.42 -20.61
C PHE A 708 -21.89 -26.52 -19.57
N LEU A 709 -22.27 -27.76 -19.90
CA LEU A 709 -22.02 -28.92 -19.04
C LEU A 709 -22.57 -28.73 -17.61
N ASN A 710 -23.80 -28.24 -17.49
CA ASN A 710 -24.45 -27.94 -16.20
C ASN A 710 -23.65 -26.97 -15.33
N GLY A 711 -23.08 -25.91 -15.97
CA GLY A 711 -22.32 -24.87 -15.28
C GLY A 711 -20.84 -25.23 -14.99
N ARG A 712 -20.37 -26.38 -15.47
CA ARG A 712 -18.97 -26.79 -15.30
C ARG A 712 -18.01 -26.13 -16.28
N LEU A 713 -18.46 -25.87 -17.50
CA LEU A 713 -17.65 -25.22 -18.53
C LEU A 713 -18.17 -23.78 -18.71
N LEU A 714 -17.31 -22.79 -18.52
CA LEU A 714 -17.58 -21.39 -18.82
C LEU A 714 -16.68 -20.98 -19.99
N VAL A 715 -17.27 -20.41 -21.01
CA VAL A 715 -16.57 -19.78 -22.14
C VAL A 715 -16.85 -18.29 -22.08
N ALA A 716 -15.83 -17.45 -22.11
CA ALA A 716 -15.96 -16.01 -22.05
C ALA A 716 -15.11 -15.32 -23.12
N ALA A 717 -15.73 -14.39 -23.84
CA ALA A 717 -15.05 -13.44 -24.69
C ALA A 717 -15.02 -12.08 -23.96
N LYS A 718 -13.84 -11.52 -23.83
CA LYS A 718 -13.57 -10.26 -23.11
C LYS A 718 -12.96 -9.26 -24.11
N ALA A 719 -13.36 -8.02 -23.99
CA ALA A 719 -12.75 -6.89 -24.71
C ALA A 719 -12.41 -5.82 -23.69
N PHE A 720 -11.16 -5.43 -23.65
CA PHE A 720 -10.63 -4.39 -22.77
C PHE A 720 -10.26 -3.16 -23.59
N ASP A 721 -10.71 -2.00 -23.14
CA ASP A 721 -10.48 -0.69 -23.75
C ASP A 721 -10.73 -0.69 -25.27
N LEU A 722 -11.98 -1.01 -25.67
CA LEU A 722 -12.42 -1.11 -27.08
C LEU A 722 -12.09 0.11 -27.92
N LEU A 723 -11.91 1.28 -27.30
CA LEU A 723 -11.70 2.56 -27.96
C LEU A 723 -10.24 3.01 -27.91
N HIS A 724 -9.34 2.24 -27.32
CA HIS A 724 -7.91 2.54 -27.19
C HIS A 724 -7.63 3.91 -26.53
N GLN A 725 -8.37 4.22 -25.45
CA GLN A 725 -8.29 5.53 -24.80
C GLN A 725 -7.88 5.49 -23.32
N ILE A 726 -7.42 4.34 -22.81
CA ILE A 726 -6.93 4.26 -21.45
C ILE A 726 -5.68 5.13 -21.27
N SER A 727 -5.62 5.86 -20.16
CA SER A 727 -4.47 6.72 -19.83
C SER A 727 -4.39 6.85 -18.31
N SER A 728 -3.19 6.67 -17.76
CA SER A 728 -2.93 6.87 -16.34
C SER A 728 -2.23 8.20 -16.14
N THR A 729 -2.81 9.07 -15.31
CA THR A 729 -2.24 10.36 -14.95
C THR A 729 -2.43 10.62 -13.48
N HIS A 730 -1.37 10.99 -12.81
CA HIS A 730 -1.35 11.30 -11.38
C HIS A 730 -0.82 12.71 -11.15
N THR A 731 -1.37 13.41 -10.15
CA THR A 731 -0.92 14.75 -9.77
C THR A 731 -0.61 14.80 -8.28
N THR A 732 0.56 15.33 -7.94
CA THR A 732 0.99 15.57 -6.57
C THR A 732 1.30 17.05 -6.38
N PHE A 733 0.86 17.59 -5.23
CA PHE A 733 1.15 18.96 -4.84
C PHE A 733 1.72 18.99 -3.44
N ASN A 734 2.67 19.89 -3.22
CA ASN A 734 3.17 20.25 -1.91
C ASN A 734 3.61 21.72 -1.88
N SER A 735 4.20 22.17 -0.78
CA SER A 735 4.69 23.56 -0.64
C SER A 735 5.82 23.92 -1.58
N GLN A 736 6.48 22.94 -2.16
CA GLN A 736 7.69 23.11 -2.96
C GLN A 736 7.42 22.97 -4.46
N ALA A 737 6.46 22.09 -4.85
CA ALA A 737 6.23 21.80 -6.25
C ALA A 737 4.81 21.29 -6.55
N ARG A 738 4.41 21.49 -7.80
CA ARG A 738 3.36 20.77 -8.51
C ARG A 738 4.02 19.74 -9.45
N ILE A 739 3.60 18.47 -9.35
CA ILE A 739 4.18 17.37 -10.15
C ILE A 739 3.02 16.63 -10.81
N GLU A 740 3.09 16.49 -12.12
CA GLU A 740 2.11 15.80 -12.95
C GLU A 740 2.83 14.66 -13.69
N THR A 741 2.36 13.43 -13.48
CA THR A 741 2.97 12.23 -14.05
C THR A 741 1.97 11.47 -14.91
N TRP A 742 2.35 11.16 -16.11
CA TRP A 742 1.69 10.18 -16.96
C TRP A 742 2.46 8.86 -16.92
N ARG A 743 1.76 7.73 -16.98
CA ARG A 743 2.35 6.40 -17.05
C ARG A 743 1.72 5.54 -18.11
N LEU A 744 2.55 4.65 -18.68
CA LEU A 744 2.10 3.60 -19.58
C LEU A 744 0.99 2.78 -18.93
N SER A 745 -0.06 2.53 -19.67
CA SER A 745 -1.16 1.64 -19.28
C SER A 745 -1.24 0.46 -20.23
N LEU A 746 -1.81 -0.64 -19.76
CA LEU A 746 -2.01 -1.84 -20.55
C LEU A 746 -2.78 -1.51 -21.85
N PRO A 747 -2.26 -1.84 -23.04
CA PRO A 747 -2.96 -1.57 -24.30
C PRO A 747 -4.23 -2.40 -24.41
N SER A 748 -5.15 -1.95 -25.26
CA SER A 748 -6.42 -2.64 -25.51
C SER A 748 -6.22 -4.04 -26.09
N TYR A 749 -7.10 -4.96 -25.72
CA TYR A 749 -7.05 -6.33 -26.25
C TYR A 749 -8.43 -7.01 -26.25
N PHE A 750 -8.56 -8.02 -27.10
CA PHE A 750 -9.64 -9.01 -27.06
C PHE A 750 -9.07 -10.33 -26.55
N MET A 751 -9.84 -11.03 -25.72
CA MET A 751 -9.43 -12.33 -25.18
C MET A 751 -10.60 -13.32 -25.17
N LEU A 752 -10.34 -14.53 -25.61
CA LEU A 752 -11.22 -15.68 -25.41
C LEU A 752 -10.67 -16.53 -24.26
N SER A 753 -11.49 -16.81 -23.25
CA SER A 753 -11.11 -17.67 -22.15
C SER A 753 -12.09 -18.83 -21.96
N VAL A 754 -11.55 -19.96 -21.53
CA VAL A 754 -12.30 -21.18 -21.21
C VAL A 754 -11.95 -21.59 -19.79
N GLN A 755 -12.96 -21.70 -18.93
CA GLN A 755 -12.81 -22.18 -17.56
C GLN A 755 -13.59 -23.48 -17.38
N TYR A 756 -12.91 -24.49 -16.85
CA TYR A 756 -13.54 -25.74 -16.45
C TYR A 756 -13.53 -25.87 -14.92
N LYS A 757 -14.73 -26.11 -14.35
CA LYS A 757 -14.95 -26.32 -12.91
C LYS A 757 -15.20 -27.80 -12.67
N PHE A 758 -14.41 -28.39 -11.79
CA PHE A 758 -14.56 -29.77 -11.38
C PHE A 758 -14.92 -29.87 -9.91
N ASN A 759 -15.73 -30.87 -9.60
CA ASN A 759 -16.18 -31.13 -8.25
C ASN A 759 -16.38 -32.66 -8.13
N ARG A 760 -15.82 -33.24 -7.08
CA ARG A 760 -15.99 -34.66 -6.79
C ARG A 760 -16.24 -34.83 -5.29
N ASN A 761 -17.42 -35.34 -4.97
CA ASN A 761 -17.76 -35.71 -3.60
C ASN A 761 -17.43 -37.17 -3.39
N PRO A 762 -16.75 -37.57 -2.32
CA PRO A 762 -16.63 -38.97 -1.96
C PRO A 762 -18.04 -39.50 -1.70
N LYS A 763 -18.36 -40.65 -2.30
CA LYS A 763 -19.59 -41.35 -1.93
C LYS A 763 -19.49 -41.64 -0.42
N ARG A 764 -20.46 -41.17 0.37
CA ARG A 764 -20.60 -41.61 1.75
C ARG A 764 -20.79 -43.15 1.72
N LYS A 765 -19.87 -43.89 2.34
CA LYS A 765 -20.10 -45.27 2.71
C LYS A 765 -21.08 -45.36 3.86
#